data_e84fbab4434448a1cdbbaaa04d54eed6
#
_entry.id   e84fbab4434448a1cdbbaaa04d54eed6
#
_cell.length_a   1.000
_cell.length_b   1.000
_cell.length_c   1.000
_cell.angle_alpha   90.00
_cell.angle_beta   90.00
_cell.angle_gamma   90.00
#
_symmetry.space_group_name_H-M   'P 1'
#
loop_
_entity.id
_entity.type
_entity.pdbx_description
1 polymer ?
#
loop_
_entity_poly.entity_id
_entity_poly.type
_entity_poly.pdbx_seq_one_letter_code
_entity_poly.pdbx_strand_id
1 'polypeptide(L)'
;MYIFAVLNFEIYYTMSTKTKEATSKISKKNFKDTILSDYRLAGEVRESGAQGRRDVLSGKGSFGIFGDGKELAQIALAKVFRLGDFRAGYYRDQALMTALGQYSPKHMFSALYGDPELEREPSSGSRQMMNHFGTRFLNEDGSWKNLMEQNNSTSDMACLASQFPRLVGLAQASQVYRDNPELAKSKPGFTNGGSEIAWATIGNSSCAEGHFWEAVNAIGVLQVPAIISVWDDGYGISVANDIQMTKSDVSEVLKGFQMDEKGAGYDIVKVKAWDYPALIAVYEKAEKLAREKHIPSIIHVVEMTQPTGHSTSGSHARYKSKERLQWEVDFDCNKKFNEWILENEIATKNELSVIDKEVIQSVKEQKKEAWTEYQAPIKVELKEVIAIFNSIAAQVNIPEISEWIKDLNQSAMFGVFRRDYLSKARTLLGMIVHENIPEKANLRNFINRINSENHDRYNTKLYNETSTSSLKVAEVKPTYDSNSEEVDARIILRDNFHHMFNAIPEAMIFGEDVGKIGGVNQGVEGLQDKFGESRVADTGIREATIIGQGIGLSLRGLKPIAEMQYLDYVIYGFQPMVDDIASLHYRTHGGQITPLIIRTRGHRLEGIWHSGSPMGMLLNGTRGMYLCVPRDMTRAAGFYNTLMQSNDPAMVIECLNGYRIKEKLPNNIGEFRVPLGKVETTREGNDITLVSYGSTWRIVMDAAEKLEIVGISCEVIDTQTLVPFDLTNDIVESVKKTNRLLVIDEDVPGGASAYILQKIVEEQDAYNFLDSEPQTLAAKAHRPPYGKDGDYFTKPSTEDIFEKVYEMMGESNPAKFPSLY
;
A
#
# COMPACT_ATOMS: atom_id res chain seq x y z
N MET A 1 42.18 -23.12 23.01
CA MET A 1 40.97 -23.89 23.29
C MET A 1 39.83 -23.51 22.30
N TYR A 2 40.20 -23.29 21.03
CA TYR A 2 39.23 -22.93 19.93
C TYR A 2 39.33 -23.89 18.73
N ILE A 3 40.12 -24.94 18.83
CA ILE A 3 40.39 -25.88 17.72
C ILE A 3 39.42 -27.08 17.72
N PHE A 4 38.61 -27.30 18.76
CA PHE A 4 37.70 -28.46 18.85
C PHE A 4 36.24 -28.18 18.41
N ALA A 5 35.88 -26.95 18.07
CA ALA A 5 34.52 -26.63 17.60
C ALA A 5 34.28 -26.83 16.09
N VAL A 6 35.37 -27.00 15.31
CA VAL A 6 35.24 -27.11 13.81
C VAL A 6 35.05 -28.56 13.34
N LEU A 7 35.21 -29.54 14.19
CA LEU A 7 35.19 -30.96 13.81
C LEU A 7 33.87 -31.70 14.05
N ASN A 8 32.84 -31.06 14.63
CA ASN A 8 31.53 -31.69 14.90
C ASN A 8 30.33 -30.88 14.41
N PHE A 9 30.46 -30.07 13.36
CA PHE A 9 29.33 -29.51 12.71
C PHE A 9 28.72 -30.53 11.73
N GLU A 10 27.80 -31.36 12.20
CA GLU A 10 26.80 -32.03 11.37
C GLU A 10 25.73 -31.01 11.00
N ILE A 11 25.89 -30.33 9.87
CA ILE A 11 24.86 -29.47 9.33
C ILE A 11 23.82 -30.38 8.65
N TYR A 12 22.61 -30.44 9.24
CA TYR A 12 21.49 -31.17 8.66
C TYR A 12 20.74 -30.25 7.68
N TYR A 13 20.79 -30.61 6.40
CA TYR A 13 19.98 -29.96 5.37
C TYR A 13 18.73 -30.81 5.12
N THR A 14 17.54 -30.33 5.47
CA THR A 14 16.26 -30.99 5.14
C THR A 14 15.75 -30.46 3.79
N MET A 15 15.93 -31.22 2.73
CA MET A 15 15.17 -31.04 1.48
C MET A 15 13.80 -31.68 1.63
N SER A 16 12.73 -30.87 1.62
CA SER A 16 11.36 -31.34 1.59
C SER A 16 10.98 -31.83 0.18
N THR A 17 11.06 -33.13 -0.05
CA THR A 17 10.22 -33.82 -1.01
C THR A 17 9.66 -35.05 -0.33
N LYS A 18 8.39 -35.31 -0.57
CA LYS A 18 7.59 -36.41 0.02
C LYS A 18 8.40 -37.68 0.27
N THR A 19 8.28 -38.22 1.50
CA THR A 19 8.72 -39.50 2.02
C THR A 19 10.18 -39.64 2.49
N LYS A 20 10.27 -39.84 3.83
CA LYS A 20 11.40 -40.27 4.65
C LYS A 20 12.52 -39.26 4.87
N GLU A 21 12.64 -38.81 6.13
CA GLU A 21 13.81 -38.16 6.70
C GLU A 21 15.10 -38.93 6.34
N ALA A 22 15.84 -38.37 5.40
CA ALA A 22 17.21 -38.79 5.14
C ALA A 22 18.12 -37.63 5.59
N THR A 23 18.67 -37.72 6.77
CA THR A 23 19.81 -36.88 7.21
C THR A 23 20.99 -37.19 6.29
N SER A 24 21.22 -36.36 5.28
CA SER A 24 22.40 -36.49 4.41
C SER A 24 23.56 -35.71 5.05
N LYS A 25 24.65 -36.41 5.38
CA LYS A 25 25.94 -35.75 5.68
C LYS A 25 26.40 -35.01 4.43
N ILE A 26 26.50 -33.67 4.51
CA ILE A 26 27.07 -32.86 3.43
C ILE A 26 28.52 -33.30 3.20
N SER A 27 28.87 -33.67 1.98
CA SER A 27 30.29 -33.99 1.66
C SER A 27 31.14 -32.72 1.81
N LYS A 28 32.44 -32.87 2.14
CA LYS A 28 33.37 -31.72 2.20
C LYS A 28 33.35 -30.88 0.93
N LYS A 29 33.11 -31.48 -0.22
CA LYS A 29 33.01 -30.79 -1.51
C LYS A 29 31.77 -29.94 -1.56
N ASN A 30 30.59 -30.46 -1.21
CA ASN A 30 29.34 -29.71 -1.20
C ASN A 30 29.38 -28.53 -0.21
N PHE A 31 30.04 -28.69 0.94
CA PHE A 31 30.26 -27.61 1.90
C PHE A 31 31.11 -26.49 1.28
N LYS A 32 32.28 -26.83 0.69
CA LYS A 32 33.12 -25.83 -0.01
C LYS A 32 32.35 -25.09 -1.11
N ASP A 33 31.65 -25.84 -1.95
CA ASP A 33 30.89 -25.27 -3.07
C ASP A 33 29.80 -24.29 -2.58
N THR A 34 29.11 -24.61 -1.49
CA THR A 34 28.12 -23.71 -0.85
C THR A 34 28.78 -22.43 -0.35
N ILE A 35 29.88 -22.52 0.36
CA ILE A 35 30.61 -21.34 0.90
C ILE A 35 31.11 -20.45 -0.24
N LEU A 36 31.67 -21.02 -1.30
CA LEU A 36 32.13 -20.25 -2.46
C LEU A 36 30.99 -19.62 -3.26
N SER A 37 29.83 -20.26 -3.30
CA SER A 37 28.62 -19.66 -3.89
C SER A 37 28.15 -18.44 -3.09
N ASP A 38 28.13 -18.54 -1.75
CA ASP A 38 27.79 -17.42 -0.87
C ASP A 38 28.80 -16.25 -1.00
N TYR A 39 30.09 -16.59 -1.11
CA TYR A 39 31.16 -15.59 -1.31
C TYR A 39 30.98 -14.86 -2.65
N ARG A 40 30.67 -15.58 -3.72
CA ARG A 40 30.37 -15.02 -5.04
C ARG A 40 29.18 -14.07 -4.98
N LEU A 41 28.08 -14.51 -4.37
CA LEU A 41 26.83 -13.72 -4.25
C LEU A 41 27.08 -12.43 -3.45
N ALA A 42 27.77 -12.52 -2.33
CA ALA A 42 28.15 -11.35 -1.52
C ALA A 42 28.98 -10.34 -2.34
N GLY A 43 29.90 -10.84 -3.16
CA GLY A 43 30.71 -10.05 -4.08
C GLY A 43 29.88 -9.38 -5.18
N GLU A 44 28.93 -10.10 -5.81
CA GLU A 44 28.05 -9.58 -6.88
C GLU A 44 27.16 -8.45 -6.38
N VAL A 45 26.56 -8.59 -5.19
CA VAL A 45 25.76 -7.53 -4.57
C VAL A 45 26.59 -6.29 -4.28
N ARG A 46 27.77 -6.46 -3.69
CA ARG A 46 28.70 -5.38 -3.36
C ARG A 46 29.17 -4.62 -4.61
N GLU A 47 29.62 -5.33 -5.65
CA GLU A 47 30.08 -4.72 -6.91
C GLU A 47 28.92 -4.01 -7.64
N SER A 48 27.69 -4.57 -7.56
CA SER A 48 26.50 -3.94 -8.12
C SER A 48 26.22 -2.59 -7.46
N GLY A 49 26.30 -2.51 -6.13
CA GLY A 49 26.17 -1.27 -5.37
C GLY A 49 27.25 -0.24 -5.76
N ALA A 50 28.50 -0.68 -5.83
CA ALA A 50 29.62 0.19 -6.22
C ALA A 50 29.47 0.74 -7.66
N GLN A 51 29.04 -0.08 -8.62
CA GLN A 51 28.80 0.35 -10.00
C GLN A 51 27.54 1.21 -10.14
N GLY A 52 26.47 0.88 -9.42
CA GLY A 52 25.24 1.67 -9.38
C GLY A 52 25.49 3.08 -8.85
N ARG A 53 26.28 3.21 -7.77
CA ARG A 53 26.72 4.52 -7.26
C ARG A 53 27.45 5.35 -8.32
N ARG A 54 28.34 4.74 -9.09
CA ARG A 54 29.06 5.44 -10.20
C ARG A 54 28.10 5.92 -11.27
N ASP A 55 27.07 5.11 -11.63
CA ASP A 55 26.11 5.49 -12.65
C ASP A 55 25.17 6.63 -12.19
N VAL A 56 24.79 6.68 -10.91
CA VAL A 56 24.07 7.83 -10.36
C VAL A 56 24.93 9.10 -10.43
N LEU A 57 26.19 9.02 -9.98
CA LEU A 57 27.11 10.18 -10.02
C LEU A 57 27.44 10.65 -11.45
N SER A 58 27.29 9.78 -12.46
CA SER A 58 27.45 10.14 -13.88
C SER A 58 26.13 10.58 -14.56
N GLY A 59 25.01 10.66 -13.82
CA GLY A 59 23.71 11.13 -14.31
C GLY A 59 22.85 10.11 -15.05
N LYS A 60 23.22 8.82 -15.06
CA LYS A 60 22.40 7.75 -15.66
C LYS A 60 21.23 7.33 -14.76
N GLY A 61 21.38 7.43 -13.46
CA GLY A 61 20.34 7.23 -12.46
C GLY A 61 20.10 8.49 -11.65
N SER A 62 18.88 8.71 -11.17
CA SER A 62 18.51 9.90 -10.40
C SER A 62 18.91 9.82 -8.93
N PHE A 63 18.83 8.62 -8.33
CA PHE A 63 19.13 8.38 -6.93
C PHE A 63 19.55 6.92 -6.73
N GLY A 64 20.43 6.65 -5.74
CA GLY A 64 20.85 5.30 -5.41
C GLY A 64 20.93 5.09 -3.90
N ILE A 65 20.38 3.97 -3.43
CA ILE A 65 20.46 3.47 -2.06
C ILE A 65 20.78 1.98 -2.12
N PHE A 66 21.85 1.54 -1.46
CA PHE A 66 22.38 0.19 -1.61
C PHE A 66 22.47 -0.52 -0.26
N GLY A 67 22.43 -1.85 -0.28
CA GLY A 67 22.46 -2.73 0.88
C GLY A 67 23.87 -3.15 1.34
N ASP A 68 24.92 -2.44 0.89
CA ASP A 68 26.31 -2.77 1.18
C ASP A 68 26.59 -2.88 2.68
N GLY A 69 27.37 -3.90 3.08
CA GLY A 69 27.75 -4.18 4.48
C GLY A 69 26.76 -5.07 5.24
N LYS A 70 25.72 -5.57 4.56
CA LYS A 70 24.65 -6.39 5.15
C LYS A 70 24.53 -7.78 4.50
N GLU A 71 25.47 -8.12 3.60
CA GLU A 71 25.38 -9.26 2.70
C GLU A 71 25.31 -10.60 3.47
N LEU A 72 26.17 -10.83 4.44
CA LEU A 72 26.25 -12.13 5.12
C LEU A 72 25.00 -12.45 5.96
N ALA A 73 24.48 -11.44 6.67
CA ALA A 73 23.26 -11.63 7.46
C ALA A 73 22.05 -11.96 6.56
N GLN A 74 21.95 -11.32 5.40
CA GLN A 74 20.89 -11.55 4.44
C GLN A 74 21.02 -12.90 3.73
N ILE A 75 22.24 -13.34 3.42
CA ILE A 75 22.53 -14.68 2.88
C ILE A 75 22.16 -15.75 3.92
N ALA A 76 22.52 -15.55 5.19
CA ALA A 76 22.16 -16.48 6.27
C ALA A 76 20.63 -16.60 6.45
N LEU A 77 19.90 -15.48 6.40
CA LEU A 77 18.44 -15.48 6.41
C LEU A 77 17.87 -16.25 5.19
N ALA A 78 18.41 -16.01 3.99
CA ALA A 78 17.94 -16.68 2.77
C ALA A 78 18.03 -18.20 2.83
N LYS A 79 19.00 -18.75 3.56
CA LYS A 79 19.18 -20.22 3.70
C LYS A 79 18.03 -20.91 4.44
N VAL A 80 17.30 -20.19 5.27
CA VAL A 80 16.20 -20.72 6.08
C VAL A 80 14.82 -20.24 5.59
N PHE A 81 14.79 -19.29 4.66
CA PHE A 81 13.57 -18.83 4.01
C PHE A 81 13.06 -19.93 3.07
N ARG A 82 11.78 -20.31 3.17
CA ARG A 82 11.18 -21.41 2.37
C ARG A 82 10.13 -20.87 1.41
N LEU A 83 9.87 -21.63 0.34
CA LEU A 83 8.72 -21.39 -0.53
C LEU A 83 7.44 -21.32 0.32
N GLY A 84 6.60 -20.35 0.06
CA GLY A 84 5.39 -20.05 0.83
C GLY A 84 5.59 -19.10 2.00
N ASP A 85 6.82 -18.84 2.46
CA ASP A 85 7.08 -17.80 3.47
C ASP A 85 6.87 -16.39 2.88
N PHE A 86 6.66 -15.41 3.76
CA PHE A 86 6.38 -14.03 3.39
C PHE A 86 7.42 -13.07 3.96
N ARG A 87 7.93 -12.19 3.12
CA ARG A 87 8.82 -11.11 3.52
C ARG A 87 8.06 -9.78 3.61
N ALA A 88 8.22 -9.05 4.72
CA ALA A 88 7.91 -7.64 4.91
C ALA A 88 9.22 -6.89 5.18
N GLY A 89 9.93 -6.51 4.13
CA GLY A 89 11.27 -5.97 4.21
C GLY A 89 11.39 -4.50 3.84
N TYR A 90 12.62 -4.08 3.53
CA TYR A 90 12.91 -2.73 3.12
C TYR A 90 14.07 -2.67 2.10
N TYR A 91 14.33 -1.52 1.56
CA TYR A 91 15.19 -1.25 0.41
C TYR A 91 16.67 -1.68 0.52
N ARG A 92 17.15 -2.17 1.66
CA ARG A 92 18.54 -2.68 1.78
C ARG A 92 18.65 -4.19 1.69
N ASP A 93 17.56 -4.92 1.43
CA ASP A 93 17.53 -6.38 1.37
C ASP A 93 18.02 -6.96 0.03
N GLN A 94 18.89 -6.24 -0.65
CA GLN A 94 19.37 -6.62 -1.99
C GLN A 94 20.01 -8.01 -2.01
N ALA A 95 20.84 -8.35 -1.03
CA ALA A 95 21.48 -9.67 -0.96
C ALA A 95 20.47 -10.78 -0.68
N LEU A 96 19.45 -10.52 0.18
CA LEU A 96 18.37 -11.46 0.43
C LEU A 96 17.59 -11.78 -0.86
N MET A 97 17.15 -10.75 -1.57
CA MET A 97 16.36 -10.93 -2.79
C MET A 97 17.17 -11.60 -3.91
N THR A 98 18.47 -11.33 -3.99
CA THR A 98 19.39 -12.00 -4.93
C THR A 98 19.60 -13.48 -4.54
N ALA A 99 19.79 -13.77 -3.26
CA ALA A 99 19.94 -15.13 -2.75
C ALA A 99 18.69 -15.99 -2.94
N LEU A 100 17.50 -15.38 -2.87
CA LEU A 100 16.21 -16.03 -3.15
C LEU A 100 15.93 -16.19 -4.67
N GLY A 101 16.84 -15.72 -5.54
CA GLY A 101 16.69 -15.80 -6.99
C GLY A 101 15.64 -14.88 -7.59
N GLN A 102 15.16 -13.89 -6.83
CA GLN A 102 14.11 -12.95 -7.25
C GLN A 102 14.65 -11.65 -7.81
N TYR A 103 15.94 -11.41 -7.65
CA TYR A 103 16.62 -10.21 -8.10
C TYR A 103 17.99 -10.56 -8.68
N SER A 104 18.55 -9.70 -9.49
CA SER A 104 19.88 -9.87 -10.07
C SER A 104 20.55 -8.50 -10.27
N PRO A 105 21.85 -8.43 -10.52
CA PRO A 105 22.50 -7.17 -10.91
C PRO A 105 21.80 -6.50 -12.11
N LYS A 106 21.36 -7.26 -13.12
CA LYS A 106 20.63 -6.72 -14.27
C LYS A 106 19.34 -6.03 -13.85
N HIS A 107 18.51 -6.68 -13.00
CA HIS A 107 17.27 -6.10 -12.47
C HIS A 107 17.54 -4.82 -11.67
N MET A 108 18.62 -4.80 -10.85
CA MET A 108 19.03 -3.61 -10.11
C MET A 108 19.34 -2.43 -11.04
N PHE A 109 20.08 -2.67 -12.12
CA PHE A 109 20.40 -1.62 -13.07
C PHE A 109 19.18 -1.17 -13.88
N SER A 110 18.28 -2.08 -14.27
CA SER A 110 17.01 -1.73 -14.92
C SER A 110 16.16 -0.82 -14.02
N ALA A 111 16.03 -1.16 -12.72
CA ALA A 111 15.36 -0.31 -11.74
C ALA A 111 16.05 1.05 -11.55
N LEU A 112 17.39 1.09 -11.54
CA LEU A 112 18.18 2.31 -11.41
C LEU A 112 17.98 3.27 -12.59
N TYR A 113 17.78 2.73 -13.80
CA TYR A 113 17.53 3.51 -15.02
C TYR A 113 16.06 3.89 -15.21
N GLY A 114 15.15 3.32 -14.43
CA GLY A 114 13.71 3.56 -14.56
C GLY A 114 13.06 2.82 -15.72
N ASP A 115 13.48 1.58 -15.98
CA ASP A 115 12.92 0.75 -17.04
C ASP A 115 11.49 0.31 -16.69
N PRO A 116 10.46 0.68 -17.48
CA PRO A 116 9.07 0.40 -17.15
C PRO A 116 8.62 -1.04 -17.45
N GLU A 117 9.47 -1.86 -18.04
CA GLU A 117 9.10 -3.21 -18.47
C GLU A 117 9.26 -4.22 -17.33
N LEU A 118 8.15 -4.89 -16.96
CA LEU A 118 8.12 -5.85 -15.85
C LEU A 118 9.06 -7.07 -16.03
N GLU A 119 9.39 -7.43 -17.25
CA GLU A 119 10.35 -8.49 -17.53
C GLU A 119 11.77 -8.12 -17.11
N ARG A 120 12.09 -6.83 -17.13
CA ARG A 120 13.41 -6.28 -16.80
C ARG A 120 13.47 -5.63 -15.42
N GLU A 121 12.34 -5.09 -14.92
CA GLU A 121 12.17 -4.63 -13.55
C GLU A 121 10.92 -5.27 -12.93
N PRO A 122 11.05 -6.50 -12.35
CA PRO A 122 9.90 -7.31 -11.97
C PRO A 122 9.14 -6.84 -10.73
N SER A 123 9.72 -5.95 -9.93
CA SER A 123 9.12 -5.50 -8.67
C SER A 123 7.98 -4.50 -8.87
N SER A 124 8.12 -3.59 -9.84
CA SER A 124 7.21 -2.44 -9.98
C SER A 124 7.03 -1.90 -11.40
N GLY A 125 7.83 -2.36 -12.38
CA GLY A 125 7.96 -1.67 -13.67
C GLY A 125 8.46 -0.25 -13.46
N SER A 126 9.40 -0.05 -12.54
CA SER A 126 10.00 1.23 -12.13
C SER A 126 8.98 2.30 -11.68
N ARG A 127 7.82 1.89 -11.18
CA ARG A 127 6.89 2.81 -10.50
C ARG A 127 7.37 3.17 -9.09
N GLN A 128 8.27 2.38 -8.53
CA GLN A 128 8.98 2.67 -7.30
C GLN A 128 10.45 3.02 -7.55
N MET A 129 11.08 3.61 -6.54
CA MET A 129 12.51 3.84 -6.52
C MET A 129 13.26 2.50 -6.51
N MET A 130 14.47 2.46 -7.08
CA MET A 130 15.30 1.27 -7.13
C MET A 130 15.46 0.61 -5.74
N ASN A 131 15.63 -0.71 -5.72
CA ASN A 131 15.72 -1.55 -4.52
C ASN A 131 14.47 -1.54 -3.61
N HIS A 132 13.30 -1.15 -4.11
CA HIS A 132 12.02 -1.42 -3.45
C HIS A 132 11.43 -2.70 -4.03
N PHE A 133 11.64 -3.79 -3.32
CA PHE A 133 11.33 -5.13 -3.79
C PHE A 133 9.87 -5.50 -3.61
N GLY A 134 9.38 -6.37 -4.45
CA GLY A 134 8.08 -6.99 -4.36
C GLY A 134 7.96 -8.14 -5.36
N THR A 135 7.18 -9.17 -5.02
CA THR A 135 6.84 -10.25 -5.95
C THR A 135 5.39 -10.15 -6.37
N ARG A 136 5.06 -10.67 -7.52
CA ARG A 136 3.67 -10.63 -8.03
C ARG A 136 2.86 -11.75 -7.40
N PHE A 137 1.78 -11.37 -6.69
CA PHE A 137 0.80 -12.28 -6.08
C PHE A 137 -0.37 -12.57 -7.01
N LEU A 138 -0.59 -11.69 -8.01
CA LEU A 138 -1.66 -11.80 -8.98
C LEU A 138 -1.15 -12.12 -10.38
N ASN A 139 -1.97 -12.82 -11.13
CA ASN A 139 -1.90 -12.93 -12.57
C ASN A 139 -2.44 -11.64 -13.23
N GLU A 140 -2.29 -11.50 -14.54
CA GLU A 140 -2.75 -10.32 -15.29
C GLU A 140 -4.28 -10.16 -15.27
N ASP A 141 -5.03 -11.26 -15.17
CA ASP A 141 -6.48 -11.28 -15.07
C ASP A 141 -7.03 -10.95 -13.67
N GLY A 142 -6.14 -10.71 -12.70
CA GLY A 142 -6.46 -10.41 -11.31
C GLY A 142 -6.70 -11.65 -10.43
N SER A 143 -6.54 -12.85 -10.95
CA SER A 143 -6.58 -14.08 -10.16
C SER A 143 -5.31 -14.24 -9.33
N TRP A 144 -5.43 -14.88 -8.16
CA TRP A 144 -4.28 -15.15 -7.30
C TRP A 144 -3.39 -16.26 -7.86
N LYS A 145 -2.08 -16.06 -7.76
CA LYS A 145 -1.08 -17.12 -7.99
C LYS A 145 -1.09 -18.13 -6.84
N ASN A 146 -0.46 -19.27 -7.05
CA ASN A 146 -0.14 -20.18 -5.95
C ASN A 146 1.06 -19.65 -5.16
N LEU A 147 0.77 -18.94 -4.04
CA LEU A 147 1.81 -18.31 -3.20
C LEU A 147 2.67 -19.35 -2.47
N MET A 148 2.25 -20.63 -2.40
CA MET A 148 3.02 -21.70 -1.77
C MET A 148 4.14 -22.26 -2.66
N GLU A 149 4.15 -21.89 -3.94
CA GLU A 149 5.17 -22.31 -4.91
C GLU A 149 6.20 -21.23 -5.22
N GLN A 150 6.16 -20.08 -4.48
CA GLN A 150 7.10 -18.97 -4.67
C GLN A 150 7.61 -18.43 -3.34
N ASN A 151 8.72 -17.69 -3.38
CA ASN A 151 9.16 -16.84 -2.29
C ASN A 151 8.35 -15.55 -2.34
N ASN A 152 7.56 -15.25 -1.30
CA ASN A 152 6.67 -14.11 -1.33
C ASN A 152 7.33 -12.87 -0.68
N SER A 153 7.41 -11.79 -1.43
CA SER A 153 7.80 -10.49 -0.90
C SER A 153 6.65 -9.50 -1.07
N THR A 154 6.10 -9.04 0.04
CA THR A 154 5.18 -7.90 0.01
C THR A 154 5.95 -6.65 -0.40
N SER A 155 5.32 -5.80 -1.22
CA SER A 155 6.01 -4.65 -1.83
C SER A 155 6.56 -3.69 -0.77
N ASP A 156 7.84 -3.37 -0.88
CA ASP A 156 8.53 -2.46 0.05
C ASP A 156 7.98 -1.03 -0.02
N MET A 157 8.22 -0.27 1.04
CA MET A 157 7.87 1.13 1.17
C MET A 157 9.09 1.93 1.66
N ALA A 158 9.19 3.19 1.24
CA ALA A 158 10.27 4.08 1.66
C ALA A 158 10.04 4.67 3.06
N CYS A 159 8.80 4.79 3.51
CA CYS A 159 8.47 5.26 4.85
C CYS A 159 8.97 4.28 5.90
N LEU A 160 9.69 4.79 6.89
CA LEU A 160 10.38 3.94 7.87
C LEU A 160 9.39 3.16 8.74
N ALA A 161 9.69 1.89 8.99
CA ALA A 161 8.86 0.93 9.75
C ALA A 161 7.45 0.67 9.19
N SER A 162 7.07 1.20 8.02
CA SER A 162 5.73 1.03 7.43
C SER A 162 5.36 -0.43 7.12
N GLN A 163 6.35 -1.31 6.96
CA GLN A 163 6.13 -2.74 6.75
C GLN A 163 5.69 -3.48 8.04
N PHE A 164 5.89 -2.89 9.22
CA PHE A 164 5.61 -3.54 10.51
C PHE A 164 4.12 -3.74 10.80
N PRO A 165 3.24 -2.77 10.56
CA PRO A 165 1.81 -3.00 10.74
C PRO A 165 1.29 -4.23 9.99
N ARG A 166 1.65 -4.42 8.72
CA ARG A 166 1.21 -5.58 7.93
C ARG A 166 1.91 -6.89 8.32
N LEU A 167 3.11 -6.85 8.91
CA LEU A 167 3.80 -8.02 9.43
C LEU A 167 2.92 -8.78 10.43
N VAL A 168 2.17 -8.05 11.27
CA VAL A 168 1.24 -8.64 12.25
C VAL A 168 0.25 -9.58 11.56
N GLY A 169 -0.43 -9.10 10.53
CA GLY A 169 -1.42 -9.89 9.80
C GLY A 169 -0.81 -11.03 8.95
N LEU A 170 0.37 -10.79 8.34
CA LEU A 170 1.08 -11.83 7.60
C LEU A 170 1.42 -13.03 8.51
N ALA A 171 1.88 -12.77 9.73
CA ALA A 171 2.18 -13.81 10.71
C ALA A 171 0.92 -14.44 11.30
N GLN A 172 -0.11 -13.63 11.62
CA GLN A 172 -1.36 -14.11 12.17
C GLN A 172 -2.11 -15.04 11.22
N ALA A 173 -2.05 -14.83 9.92
CA ALA A 173 -2.69 -15.71 8.95
C ALA A 173 -2.22 -17.17 9.11
N SER A 174 -0.94 -17.41 9.44
CA SER A 174 -0.42 -18.75 9.69
C SER A 174 -1.07 -19.39 10.92
N GLN A 175 -1.31 -18.60 11.99
CA GLN A 175 -2.05 -19.07 13.15
C GLN A 175 -3.51 -19.40 12.80
N VAL A 176 -4.22 -18.51 12.10
CA VAL A 176 -5.61 -18.73 11.66
C VAL A 176 -5.74 -20.02 10.87
N TYR A 177 -4.83 -20.28 9.93
CA TYR A 177 -4.84 -21.50 9.13
C TYR A 177 -4.47 -22.76 9.93
N ARG A 178 -3.56 -22.65 10.92
CA ARG A 178 -3.21 -23.75 11.83
C ARG A 178 -4.40 -24.13 12.74
N ASP A 179 -5.08 -23.12 13.27
CA ASP A 179 -6.23 -23.31 14.18
C ASP A 179 -7.50 -23.72 13.43
N ASN A 180 -7.56 -23.53 12.11
CA ASN A 180 -8.70 -23.93 11.27
C ASN A 180 -8.25 -24.78 10.06
N PRO A 181 -8.02 -26.09 10.26
CA PRO A 181 -7.55 -26.99 9.18
C PRO A 181 -8.49 -27.11 7.98
N GLU A 182 -9.80 -26.96 8.14
CA GLU A 182 -10.76 -27.03 7.04
C GLU A 182 -10.63 -25.76 6.15
N LEU A 183 -10.46 -24.59 6.75
CA LEU A 183 -10.16 -23.37 6.01
C LEU A 183 -8.82 -23.50 5.27
N ALA A 184 -7.78 -24.02 5.93
CA ALA A 184 -6.48 -24.24 5.31
C ALA A 184 -6.57 -25.17 4.08
N LYS A 185 -7.32 -26.28 4.15
CA LYS A 185 -7.55 -27.17 3.01
C LYS A 185 -8.29 -26.50 1.86
N SER A 186 -9.18 -25.54 2.14
CA SER A 186 -9.90 -24.80 1.11
C SER A 186 -9.05 -23.73 0.41
N LYS A 187 -7.87 -23.39 0.97
CA LYS A 187 -6.97 -22.34 0.51
C LYS A 187 -5.54 -22.85 0.20
N PRO A 188 -5.37 -23.91 -0.61
CA PRO A 188 -4.06 -24.55 -0.82
C PRO A 188 -3.02 -23.64 -1.49
N GLY A 189 -3.45 -22.57 -2.19
CA GLY A 189 -2.56 -21.56 -2.78
C GLY A 189 -2.07 -20.51 -1.79
N PHE A 190 -2.54 -20.49 -0.53
CA PHE A 190 -2.22 -19.48 0.47
C PHE A 190 -1.55 -20.02 1.71
N THR A 191 -1.58 -21.33 1.95
CA THR A 191 -1.00 -21.93 3.15
C THR A 191 -0.65 -23.40 2.96
N ASN A 192 0.40 -23.84 3.66
CA ASN A 192 0.76 -25.23 3.91
C ASN A 192 0.40 -25.60 5.38
N GLY A 193 -0.87 -25.42 5.74
CA GLY A 193 -1.38 -25.73 7.07
C GLY A 193 -0.90 -24.78 8.18
N GLY A 194 -0.58 -23.52 7.85
CA GLY A 194 -0.16 -22.51 8.81
C GLY A 194 1.30 -22.66 9.28
N SER A 195 2.15 -23.30 8.47
CA SER A 195 3.58 -23.46 8.78
C SER A 195 4.46 -22.31 8.27
N GLU A 196 3.91 -21.36 7.51
CA GLU A 196 4.63 -20.25 6.90
C GLU A 196 5.08 -19.24 7.96
N ILE A 197 6.26 -18.67 7.74
CA ILE A 197 6.84 -17.62 8.58
C ILE A 197 6.73 -16.28 7.89
N ALA A 198 6.40 -15.23 8.66
CA ALA A 198 6.51 -13.85 8.22
C ALA A 198 7.85 -13.26 8.67
N TRP A 199 8.69 -12.88 7.71
CA TRP A 199 10.03 -12.35 7.91
C TRP A 199 10.03 -10.83 7.74
N ALA A 200 10.57 -10.11 8.71
CA ALA A 200 10.76 -8.67 8.59
C ALA A 200 12.22 -8.27 8.74
N THR A 201 12.60 -7.23 8.02
CA THR A 201 13.91 -6.60 8.11
C THR A 201 13.75 -5.11 8.37
N ILE A 202 14.63 -4.53 9.20
CA ILE A 202 14.57 -3.12 9.57
C ILE A 202 15.94 -2.60 9.97
N GLY A 203 16.22 -1.32 9.68
CA GLY A 203 17.39 -0.64 10.22
C GLY A 203 17.22 -0.24 11.69
N ASN A 204 18.29 -0.24 12.47
CA ASN A 204 18.29 0.15 13.90
C ASN A 204 17.55 1.45 14.18
N SER A 205 17.80 2.49 13.40
CA SER A 205 17.16 3.80 13.61
C SER A 205 15.67 3.81 13.34
N SER A 206 15.20 2.99 12.40
CA SER A 206 13.77 2.85 12.12
C SER A 206 13.01 2.15 13.26
N CYS A 207 13.70 1.47 14.18
CA CYS A 207 13.09 0.90 15.38
C CYS A 207 12.61 1.98 16.38
N ALA A 208 12.96 3.27 16.17
CA ALA A 208 12.42 4.37 16.95
C ALA A 208 10.98 4.76 16.56
N GLU A 209 10.50 4.32 15.39
CA GLU A 209 9.15 4.64 14.89
C GLU A 209 8.04 3.91 15.69
N GLY A 210 6.90 4.60 15.88
CA GLY A 210 5.76 4.08 16.64
C GLY A 210 5.23 2.75 16.09
N HIS A 211 5.21 2.57 14.75
CA HIS A 211 4.75 1.35 14.08
C HIS A 211 5.57 0.11 14.46
N PHE A 212 6.88 0.26 14.72
CA PHE A 212 7.70 -0.82 15.23
C PHE A 212 7.21 -1.28 16.61
N TRP A 213 6.99 -0.36 17.55
CA TRP A 213 6.57 -0.67 18.92
C TRP A 213 5.17 -1.28 18.98
N GLU A 214 4.22 -0.72 18.24
CA GLU A 214 2.88 -1.31 18.14
C GLU A 214 2.91 -2.74 17.60
N ALA A 215 3.63 -2.97 16.51
CA ALA A 215 3.72 -4.29 15.88
C ALA A 215 4.45 -5.31 16.76
N VAL A 216 5.56 -4.93 17.38
CA VAL A 216 6.28 -5.81 18.31
C VAL A 216 5.37 -6.20 19.50
N ASN A 217 4.64 -5.24 20.07
CA ASN A 217 3.68 -5.56 21.11
C ASN A 217 2.56 -6.49 20.61
N ALA A 218 1.97 -6.21 19.46
CA ALA A 218 0.89 -6.99 18.88
C ALA A 218 1.31 -8.44 18.56
N ILE A 219 2.48 -8.64 17.94
CA ILE A 219 3.04 -9.97 17.64
C ILE A 219 3.31 -10.75 18.94
N GLY A 220 3.84 -10.08 19.98
CA GLY A 220 4.08 -10.68 21.28
C GLY A 220 2.79 -11.11 22.01
N VAL A 221 1.71 -10.33 21.91
CA VAL A 221 0.38 -10.68 22.44
C VAL A 221 -0.25 -11.85 21.68
N LEU A 222 -0.18 -11.81 20.35
CA LEU A 222 -0.78 -12.84 19.48
C LEU A 222 0.03 -14.15 19.44
N GLN A 223 1.32 -14.13 19.78
CA GLN A 223 2.24 -15.28 19.68
C GLN A 223 2.20 -15.92 18.30
N VAL A 224 2.55 -15.16 17.28
CA VAL A 224 2.49 -15.55 15.85
C VAL A 224 3.89 -15.70 15.24
N PRO A 225 4.09 -16.52 14.18
CA PRO A 225 5.38 -16.88 13.63
C PRO A 225 6.01 -15.72 12.83
N ALA A 226 6.50 -14.71 13.53
CA ALA A 226 7.25 -13.59 12.94
C ALA A 226 8.73 -13.65 13.34
N ILE A 227 9.63 -13.41 12.37
CA ILE A 227 11.06 -13.23 12.64
C ILE A 227 11.47 -11.84 12.16
N ILE A 228 11.99 -11.04 13.07
CA ILE A 228 12.40 -9.66 12.86
C ILE A 228 13.93 -9.57 12.90
N SER A 229 14.55 -9.15 11.79
CA SER A 229 15.99 -8.91 11.72
C SER A 229 16.26 -7.41 11.79
N VAL A 230 16.99 -6.96 12.81
CA VAL A 230 17.42 -5.58 12.98
C VAL A 230 18.84 -5.41 12.47
N TRP A 231 19.03 -4.64 11.40
CA TRP A 231 20.33 -4.33 10.80
C TRP A 231 20.93 -3.09 11.50
N ASP A 232 21.89 -3.30 12.41
CA ASP A 232 22.44 -2.23 13.24
C ASP A 232 23.85 -1.83 12.80
N ASP A 233 23.95 -0.72 12.06
CA ASP A 233 25.20 -0.07 11.68
C ASP A 233 25.57 1.14 12.59
N GLY A 234 24.81 1.35 13.65
CA GLY A 234 25.04 2.39 14.65
C GLY A 234 24.53 3.79 14.27
N TYR A 235 23.91 3.95 13.11
CA TYR A 235 23.50 5.27 12.60
C TYR A 235 22.15 5.23 11.87
N GLY A 236 21.45 6.40 11.91
CA GLY A 236 20.35 6.73 11.01
C GLY A 236 20.74 7.92 10.14
N ILE A 237 21.29 7.69 8.96
CA ILE A 237 22.05 8.65 8.15
C ILE A 237 23.25 9.18 8.96
N SER A 238 23.10 10.33 9.64
CA SER A 238 24.13 10.99 10.45
C SER A 238 23.89 10.90 11.96
N VAL A 239 22.70 10.44 12.37
CA VAL A 239 22.29 10.41 13.79
C VAL A 239 22.68 9.08 14.42
N ALA A 240 23.48 9.12 15.46
CA ALA A 240 23.99 7.93 16.14
C ALA A 240 22.94 7.28 17.08
N ASN A 241 23.17 6.01 17.44
CA ASN A 241 22.22 5.22 18.25
C ASN A 241 21.88 5.82 19.62
N ASP A 242 22.77 6.57 20.24
CA ASP A 242 22.56 7.21 21.53
C ASP A 242 21.48 8.31 21.50
N ILE A 243 21.19 8.86 20.31
CA ILE A 243 20.10 9.79 20.07
C ILE A 243 18.83 9.06 19.62
N GLN A 244 18.98 7.94 18.92
CA GLN A 244 17.85 7.18 18.32
C GLN A 244 17.11 6.30 19.33
N MET A 245 17.82 5.67 20.25
CA MET A 245 17.27 4.60 21.08
C MET A 245 17.75 4.71 22.53
N THR A 246 16.85 4.59 23.47
CA THR A 246 17.19 4.41 24.90
C THR A 246 18.15 3.24 25.06
N LYS A 247 19.18 3.39 25.88
CA LYS A 247 20.29 2.42 26.04
C LYS A 247 21.17 2.25 24.79
N SER A 248 20.92 3.02 23.72
CA SER A 248 21.64 2.91 22.43
C SER A 248 21.60 1.52 21.81
N ASP A 249 20.64 0.66 22.20
CA ASP A 249 20.62 -0.76 21.88
C ASP A 249 19.20 -1.32 21.92
N VAL A 250 18.71 -1.79 20.77
CA VAL A 250 17.33 -2.28 20.59
C VAL A 250 17.06 -3.51 21.48
N SER A 251 17.97 -4.49 21.51
CA SER A 251 17.78 -5.70 22.30
C SER A 251 17.82 -5.45 23.81
N GLU A 252 18.57 -4.44 24.26
CA GLU A 252 18.58 -4.04 25.67
C GLU A 252 17.26 -3.41 26.11
N VAL A 253 16.64 -2.60 25.24
CA VAL A 253 15.32 -2.01 25.51
C VAL A 253 14.24 -3.07 25.51
N LEU A 254 14.33 -4.04 24.62
CA LEU A 254 13.33 -5.11 24.44
C LEU A 254 13.50 -6.28 25.43
N LYS A 255 14.38 -6.23 26.41
CA LYS A 255 14.57 -7.31 27.42
C LYS A 255 13.27 -7.74 28.11
N GLY A 256 12.34 -6.81 28.33
CA GLY A 256 11.03 -7.12 28.92
C GLY A 256 10.11 -7.94 28.02
N PHE A 257 10.41 -8.06 26.74
CA PHE A 257 9.71 -8.90 25.77
C PHE A 257 10.35 -10.29 25.61
N GLN A 258 11.49 -10.55 26.28
CA GLN A 258 12.11 -11.87 26.23
C GLN A 258 11.17 -12.94 26.71
N MET A 259 11.12 -14.06 25.98
CA MET A 259 10.28 -15.22 26.28
C MET A 259 10.47 -15.70 27.71
N ASP A 260 9.37 -15.92 28.43
CA ASP A 260 9.32 -16.50 29.77
C ASP A 260 9.39 -18.04 29.75
N GLU A 261 9.34 -18.65 30.94
CA GLU A 261 9.36 -20.11 31.09
C GLU A 261 8.12 -20.80 30.48
N LYS A 262 7.02 -20.06 30.24
CA LYS A 262 5.79 -20.56 29.62
C LYS A 262 5.81 -20.43 28.11
N GLY A 263 6.84 -19.79 27.54
CA GLY A 263 6.97 -19.56 26.12
C GLY A 263 6.28 -18.29 25.61
N ALA A 264 5.80 -17.41 26.49
CA ALA A 264 5.21 -16.13 26.13
C ALA A 264 6.32 -15.08 25.90
N GLY A 265 6.28 -14.37 24.76
CA GLY A 265 7.27 -13.39 24.39
C GLY A 265 8.11 -13.81 23.17
N TYR A 266 9.29 -13.22 23.03
CA TYR A 266 10.19 -13.40 21.91
C TYR A 266 11.48 -14.16 22.27
N ASP A 267 12.03 -14.94 21.32
CA ASP A 267 13.44 -15.33 21.36
C ASP A 267 14.29 -14.15 20.84
N ILE A 268 14.91 -13.39 21.77
CA ILE A 268 15.72 -12.21 21.41
C ILE A 268 17.21 -12.59 21.43
N VAL A 269 17.87 -12.47 20.29
CA VAL A 269 19.27 -12.85 20.12
C VAL A 269 20.08 -11.72 19.49
N LYS A 270 21.30 -11.50 19.99
CA LYS A 270 22.28 -10.57 19.42
C LYS A 270 23.40 -11.34 18.73
N VAL A 271 23.75 -10.96 17.50
CA VAL A 271 24.80 -11.60 16.69
C VAL A 271 25.58 -10.56 15.89
N LYS A 272 26.88 -10.82 15.65
CA LYS A 272 27.74 -9.91 14.86
C LYS A 272 27.55 -10.13 13.36
N ALA A 273 27.47 -9.05 12.60
CA ALA A 273 27.22 -9.07 11.14
C ALA A 273 28.31 -9.78 10.32
N TRP A 274 29.53 -9.83 10.84
CA TRP A 274 30.67 -10.43 10.20
C TRP A 274 30.97 -11.85 10.63
N ASP A 275 30.25 -12.41 11.62
CA ASP A 275 30.40 -13.79 12.09
C ASP A 275 29.46 -14.73 11.32
N TYR A 276 29.94 -15.18 10.16
CA TYR A 276 29.11 -16.00 9.25
C TYR A 276 28.58 -17.30 9.91
N PRO A 277 29.36 -18.12 10.63
CA PRO A 277 28.84 -19.31 11.31
C PRO A 277 27.77 -19.01 12.37
N ALA A 278 27.98 -17.97 13.16
CA ALA A 278 27.03 -17.57 14.19
C ALA A 278 25.71 -17.08 13.57
N LEU A 279 25.77 -16.35 12.46
CA LEU A 279 24.57 -15.93 11.72
C LEU A 279 23.75 -17.13 11.27
N ILE A 280 24.37 -18.13 10.66
CA ILE A 280 23.67 -19.36 10.22
C ILE A 280 22.95 -20.03 11.41
N ALA A 281 23.67 -20.26 12.52
CA ALA A 281 23.13 -20.93 13.69
C ALA A 281 21.95 -20.19 14.33
N VAL A 282 21.99 -18.85 14.37
CA VAL A 282 20.92 -18.04 14.95
C VAL A 282 19.66 -18.09 14.07
N TYR A 283 19.80 -17.99 12.74
CA TYR A 283 18.65 -18.06 11.83
C TYR A 283 18.02 -19.45 11.80
N GLU A 284 18.81 -20.53 11.83
CA GLU A 284 18.29 -21.91 11.92
C GLU A 284 17.49 -22.12 13.23
N LYS A 285 17.98 -21.61 14.36
CA LYS A 285 17.29 -21.69 15.65
C LYS A 285 15.95 -20.93 15.59
N ALA A 286 15.97 -19.69 15.11
CA ALA A 286 14.78 -18.84 15.03
C ALA A 286 13.72 -19.42 14.10
N GLU A 287 14.12 -19.91 12.92
CA GLU A 287 13.23 -20.57 11.96
C GLU A 287 12.52 -21.78 12.60
N LYS A 288 13.25 -22.64 13.28
CA LYS A 288 12.68 -23.80 13.95
C LYS A 288 11.66 -23.41 15.02
N LEU A 289 11.96 -22.42 15.86
CA LEU A 289 11.05 -21.94 16.91
C LEU A 289 9.77 -21.34 16.32
N ALA A 290 9.90 -20.49 15.30
CA ALA A 290 8.75 -19.85 14.68
C ALA A 290 7.87 -20.87 13.95
N ARG A 291 8.48 -21.79 13.18
CA ARG A 291 7.73 -22.73 12.34
C ARG A 291 7.04 -23.82 13.15
N GLU A 292 7.74 -24.39 14.13
CA GLU A 292 7.21 -25.50 14.93
C GLU A 292 6.26 -25.01 16.06
N LYS A 293 6.62 -23.90 16.72
CA LYS A 293 5.95 -23.45 17.97
C LYS A 293 5.24 -22.11 17.84
N HIS A 294 5.32 -21.40 16.71
CA HIS A 294 4.85 -20.03 16.55
C HIS A 294 5.44 -19.02 17.56
N ILE A 295 6.65 -19.29 18.05
CA ILE A 295 7.37 -18.35 18.91
C ILE A 295 8.07 -17.30 18.01
N PRO A 296 7.73 -16.02 18.16
CA PRO A 296 8.39 -14.97 17.39
C PRO A 296 9.85 -14.75 17.85
N SER A 297 10.70 -14.26 16.95
CA SER A 297 12.10 -13.99 17.24
C SER A 297 12.52 -12.58 16.80
N ILE A 298 13.43 -11.96 17.57
CA ILE A 298 14.11 -10.73 17.20
C ILE A 298 15.62 -11.02 17.12
N ILE A 299 16.17 -10.91 15.93
CA ILE A 299 17.61 -11.09 15.66
C ILE A 299 18.24 -9.72 15.50
N HIS A 300 18.94 -9.25 16.53
CA HIS A 300 19.66 -7.99 16.52
C HIS A 300 21.07 -8.21 15.97
N VAL A 301 21.25 -7.90 14.69
CA VAL A 301 22.54 -8.04 14.01
C VAL A 301 23.33 -6.75 14.18
N VAL A 302 24.34 -6.80 15.02
CA VAL A 302 25.17 -5.66 15.42
C VAL A 302 26.51 -5.63 14.69
N GLU A 303 27.26 -4.54 14.88
CA GLU A 303 28.57 -4.33 14.23
C GLU A 303 28.49 -4.41 12.70
N MET A 304 27.38 -3.96 12.12
CA MET A 304 27.25 -3.79 10.68
C MET A 304 28.05 -2.61 10.16
N THR A 305 28.41 -2.68 8.90
CA THR A 305 29.06 -1.58 8.18
C THR A 305 28.17 -0.99 7.09
N GLN A 306 28.50 0.20 6.62
CA GLN A 306 27.83 0.85 5.49
C GLN A 306 28.90 1.50 4.58
N PRO A 307 29.67 0.69 3.82
CA PRO A 307 30.89 1.12 3.11
C PRO A 307 30.68 2.26 2.11
N THR A 308 29.53 2.32 1.45
CA THR A 308 29.21 3.37 0.47
C THR A 308 28.46 4.55 1.07
N GLY A 309 28.23 4.56 2.39
CA GLY A 309 27.41 5.54 3.09
C GLY A 309 25.91 5.28 2.92
N HIS A 310 25.08 6.16 3.46
CA HIS A 310 23.62 5.94 3.50
C HIS A 310 23.01 5.88 2.09
N SER A 311 23.38 6.81 1.21
CA SER A 311 22.85 6.92 -0.17
C SER A 311 23.82 7.71 -1.06
N THR A 312 23.44 7.91 -2.30
CA THR A 312 24.22 8.73 -3.25
C THR A 312 24.13 10.24 -2.99
N SER A 313 23.28 10.70 -2.08
CA SER A 313 23.09 12.12 -1.78
C SER A 313 24.21 12.76 -0.94
N GLY A 314 25.11 11.97 -0.35
CA GLY A 314 26.21 12.50 0.44
C GLY A 314 27.25 11.47 0.84
N SER A 315 28.38 11.97 1.39
CA SER A 315 29.47 11.13 1.93
C SER A 315 29.33 10.96 3.44
N HIS A 316 29.49 9.75 3.94
CA HIS A 316 29.49 9.44 5.36
C HIS A 316 30.74 9.99 6.10
N ALA A 317 31.80 10.35 5.39
CA ALA A 317 32.95 11.06 5.95
C ALA A 317 32.61 12.45 6.53
N ARG A 318 31.42 12.98 6.25
CA ARG A 318 30.93 14.25 6.80
C ARG A 318 30.51 14.15 8.28
N TYR A 319 30.19 12.97 8.78
CA TYR A 319 29.66 12.74 10.13
C TYR A 319 30.30 11.59 10.89
N LYS A 320 31.01 10.66 10.24
CA LYS A 320 31.74 9.58 10.89
C LYS A 320 33.20 10.00 11.13
N SER A 321 33.77 9.64 12.28
CA SER A 321 35.20 9.85 12.56
C SER A 321 36.07 9.00 11.67
N LYS A 322 37.38 9.36 11.55
CA LYS A 322 38.35 8.58 10.77
C LYS A 322 38.52 7.17 11.35
N GLU A 323 38.50 7.07 12.68
CA GLU A 323 38.63 5.81 13.41
C GLU A 323 37.42 4.90 13.13
N ARG A 324 36.20 5.48 13.10
CA ARG A 324 34.98 4.73 12.73
C ARG A 324 35.03 4.26 11.28
N LEU A 325 35.45 5.10 10.36
CA LEU A 325 35.59 4.72 8.95
C LEU A 325 36.63 3.62 8.76
N GLN A 326 37.78 3.68 9.49
CA GLN A 326 38.75 2.62 9.43
C GLN A 326 38.21 1.31 10.01
N TRP A 327 37.49 1.40 11.14
CA TRP A 327 36.83 0.22 11.73
C TRP A 327 35.87 -0.44 10.73
N GLU A 328 35.07 0.35 9.99
CA GLU A 328 34.14 -0.18 8.97
C GLU A 328 34.89 -0.91 7.83
N VAL A 329 36.08 -0.46 7.48
CA VAL A 329 36.96 -1.18 6.53
C VAL A 329 37.49 -2.48 7.12
N ASP A 330 37.85 -2.48 8.39
CA ASP A 330 38.47 -3.64 9.04
C ASP A 330 37.45 -4.72 9.39
N PHE A 331 36.24 -4.34 9.74
CA PHE A 331 35.12 -5.24 10.08
C PHE A 331 34.06 -5.37 8.97
N ASP A 332 34.39 -4.99 7.73
CA ASP A 332 33.52 -5.25 6.59
C ASP A 332 33.20 -6.75 6.47
N CYS A 333 31.92 -7.10 6.36
CA CYS A 333 31.48 -8.49 6.42
C CYS A 333 32.08 -9.35 5.29
N ASN A 334 32.23 -8.81 4.07
CA ASN A 334 32.83 -9.54 2.95
C ASN A 334 34.32 -9.76 3.16
N LYS A 335 35.04 -8.77 3.73
CA LYS A 335 36.46 -8.92 4.13
C LYS A 335 36.61 -9.99 5.20
N LYS A 336 35.78 -9.94 6.25
CA LYS A 336 35.81 -10.94 7.33
C LYS A 336 35.47 -12.34 6.83
N PHE A 337 34.55 -12.44 5.85
CA PHE A 337 34.24 -13.72 5.24
C PHE A 337 35.40 -14.29 4.43
N ASN A 338 36.12 -13.46 3.68
CA ASN A 338 37.34 -13.84 2.98
C ASN A 338 38.41 -14.35 3.99
N GLU A 339 38.65 -13.58 5.06
CA GLU A 339 39.58 -13.97 6.13
C GLU A 339 39.20 -15.34 6.74
N TRP A 340 37.92 -15.53 7.10
CA TRP A 340 37.39 -16.78 7.67
C TRP A 340 37.57 -17.99 6.72
N ILE A 341 37.29 -17.82 5.41
CA ILE A 341 37.48 -18.87 4.40
C ILE A 341 38.95 -19.33 4.33
N LEU A 342 39.88 -18.35 4.37
CA LEU A 342 41.33 -18.64 4.31
C LEU A 342 41.85 -19.27 5.61
N GLU A 343 41.43 -18.76 6.76
CA GLU A 343 41.82 -19.29 8.09
C GLU A 343 41.36 -20.73 8.33
N ASN A 344 40.19 -21.10 7.75
CA ASN A 344 39.65 -22.46 7.84
C ASN A 344 40.05 -23.37 6.66
N GLU A 345 40.99 -22.92 5.82
CA GLU A 345 41.50 -23.68 4.66
C GLU A 345 40.43 -24.21 3.71
N ILE A 346 39.26 -23.47 3.62
CA ILE A 346 38.16 -23.84 2.74
C ILE A 346 38.53 -23.60 1.27
N ALA A 347 39.22 -22.49 1.00
CA ALA A 347 39.72 -22.14 -0.33
C ALA A 347 41.07 -21.42 -0.22
N THR A 348 41.80 -21.41 -1.32
CA THR A 348 43.08 -20.69 -1.46
C THR A 348 42.82 -19.22 -1.89
N LYS A 349 43.81 -18.35 -1.58
CA LYS A 349 43.77 -16.95 -2.04
C LYS A 349 43.63 -16.82 -3.56
N ASN A 350 44.22 -17.77 -4.31
CA ASN A 350 44.10 -17.76 -5.77
C ASN A 350 42.66 -18.08 -6.25
N GLU A 351 42.01 -19.07 -5.63
CA GLU A 351 40.60 -19.41 -5.95
C GLU A 351 39.67 -18.22 -5.69
N LEU A 352 39.82 -17.54 -4.53
CA LEU A 352 39.01 -16.35 -4.21
C LEU A 352 39.31 -15.20 -5.18
N SER A 353 40.57 -14.95 -5.55
CA SER A 353 40.91 -13.91 -6.54
C SER A 353 40.34 -14.19 -7.93
N VAL A 354 40.17 -15.46 -8.32
CA VAL A 354 39.47 -15.82 -9.58
C VAL A 354 38.00 -15.45 -9.50
N ILE A 355 37.34 -15.80 -8.39
CA ILE A 355 35.92 -15.47 -8.17
C ILE A 355 35.72 -13.94 -8.19
N ASP A 356 36.56 -13.17 -7.54
CA ASP A 356 36.47 -11.70 -7.52
C ASP A 356 36.52 -11.10 -8.93
N LYS A 357 37.42 -11.60 -9.78
CA LYS A 357 37.53 -11.13 -11.17
C LYS A 357 36.29 -11.49 -12.01
N GLU A 358 35.80 -12.71 -11.86
CA GLU A 358 34.60 -13.18 -12.54
C GLU A 358 33.36 -12.36 -12.14
N VAL A 359 33.21 -12.07 -10.84
CA VAL A 359 32.13 -11.22 -10.29
C VAL A 359 32.15 -9.82 -10.91
N ILE A 360 33.32 -9.15 -10.90
CA ILE A 360 33.47 -7.82 -11.49
C ILE A 360 33.09 -7.82 -12.97
N GLN A 361 33.49 -8.85 -13.71
CA GLN A 361 33.21 -8.96 -15.15
C GLN A 361 31.70 -9.20 -15.37
N SER A 362 31.10 -10.15 -14.65
CA SER A 362 29.67 -10.48 -14.73
C SER A 362 28.80 -9.26 -14.46
N VAL A 363 29.05 -8.51 -13.40
CA VAL A 363 28.29 -7.30 -13.05
C VAL A 363 28.42 -6.23 -14.13
N LYS A 364 29.61 -6.05 -14.73
CA LYS A 364 29.81 -5.11 -15.86
C LYS A 364 29.00 -5.50 -17.09
N GLU A 365 28.93 -6.77 -17.40
CA GLU A 365 28.18 -7.29 -18.54
C GLU A 365 26.67 -7.08 -18.33
N GLN A 366 26.13 -7.49 -17.17
CA GLN A 366 24.73 -7.32 -16.81
C GLN A 366 24.30 -5.84 -16.80
N LYS A 367 25.15 -4.96 -16.29
CA LYS A 367 24.93 -3.51 -16.33
C LYS A 367 24.84 -2.97 -17.76
N LYS A 368 25.78 -3.38 -18.64
CA LYS A 368 25.78 -2.98 -20.05
C LYS A 368 24.53 -3.48 -20.77
N GLU A 369 24.12 -4.69 -20.50
CA GLU A 369 22.91 -5.29 -21.05
C GLU A 369 21.66 -4.50 -20.64
N ALA A 370 21.45 -4.26 -19.34
CA ALA A 370 20.34 -3.47 -18.82
C ALA A 370 20.25 -2.07 -19.48
N TRP A 371 21.38 -1.36 -19.58
CA TRP A 371 21.40 -0.04 -20.24
C TRP A 371 21.04 -0.12 -21.73
N THR A 372 21.54 -1.13 -22.43
CA THR A 372 21.30 -1.30 -23.87
C THR A 372 19.83 -1.60 -24.14
N GLU A 373 19.22 -2.49 -23.36
CA GLU A 373 17.81 -2.85 -23.46
C GLU A 373 16.89 -1.66 -23.12
N TYR A 374 17.20 -0.92 -22.07
CA TYR A 374 16.45 0.30 -21.71
C TYR A 374 16.48 1.35 -22.81
N GLN A 375 17.65 1.58 -23.43
CA GLN A 375 17.83 2.60 -24.47
C GLN A 375 17.29 2.19 -25.85
N ALA A 376 17.12 0.91 -26.14
CA ALA A 376 16.76 0.43 -27.47
C ALA A 376 15.43 1.01 -27.99
N PRO A 377 14.28 0.91 -27.30
CA PRO A 377 13.02 1.49 -27.77
C PRO A 377 13.08 3.02 -27.85
N ILE A 378 13.73 3.68 -26.90
CA ILE A 378 13.85 5.15 -26.84
C ILE A 378 14.62 5.67 -28.08
N LYS A 379 15.65 4.95 -28.52
CA LYS A 379 16.42 5.32 -29.72
C LYS A 379 15.63 5.11 -31.02
N VAL A 380 14.70 4.18 -31.08
CA VAL A 380 13.78 4.01 -32.22
C VAL A 380 12.85 5.22 -32.31
N GLU A 381 12.20 5.58 -31.20
CA GLU A 381 11.32 6.76 -31.10
C GLU A 381 12.05 8.05 -31.42
N LEU A 382 13.31 8.19 -30.97
CA LEU A 382 14.16 9.35 -31.28
C LEU A 382 14.43 9.49 -32.76
N LYS A 383 14.76 8.39 -33.48
CA LYS A 383 14.98 8.42 -34.93
C LYS A 383 13.74 8.88 -35.69
N GLU A 384 12.58 8.41 -35.30
CA GLU A 384 11.28 8.77 -35.87
C GLU A 384 11.02 10.28 -35.72
N VAL A 385 11.12 10.81 -34.48
CA VAL A 385 10.86 12.25 -34.26
C VAL A 385 11.89 13.16 -34.95
N ILE A 386 13.16 12.76 -35.03
CA ILE A 386 14.17 13.49 -35.78
C ILE A 386 13.82 13.54 -37.29
N ALA A 387 13.32 12.44 -37.87
CA ALA A 387 12.84 12.41 -39.24
C ALA A 387 11.69 13.41 -39.45
N ILE A 388 10.71 13.46 -38.55
CA ILE A 388 9.61 14.43 -38.58
C ILE A 388 10.15 15.87 -38.45
N PHE A 389 11.09 16.13 -37.53
CA PHE A 389 11.70 17.46 -37.39
C PHE A 389 12.40 17.92 -38.67
N ASN A 390 13.18 17.05 -39.33
CA ASN A 390 13.82 17.35 -40.60
C ASN A 390 12.81 17.69 -41.72
N SER A 391 11.69 16.93 -41.79
CA SER A 391 10.64 17.17 -42.78
C SER A 391 9.94 18.52 -42.55
N ILE A 392 9.73 18.91 -41.29
CA ILE A 392 9.17 20.23 -40.95
C ILE A 392 10.17 21.34 -41.26
N ALA A 393 11.45 21.18 -40.89
CA ALA A 393 12.49 22.18 -41.16
C ALA A 393 12.69 22.48 -42.66
N ALA A 394 12.34 21.53 -43.52
CA ALA A 394 12.37 21.73 -44.97
C ALA A 394 11.26 22.64 -45.48
N GLN A 395 10.20 22.88 -44.71
CA GLN A 395 9.01 23.64 -45.11
C GLN A 395 8.83 24.96 -44.35
N VAL A 396 9.35 25.04 -43.12
CA VAL A 396 9.25 26.23 -42.27
C VAL A 396 10.64 26.67 -41.82
N ASN A 397 10.88 27.97 -41.74
CA ASN A 397 12.14 28.51 -41.27
C ASN A 397 12.13 28.73 -39.74
N ILE A 398 12.44 27.67 -39.00
CA ILE A 398 12.54 27.68 -37.53
C ILE A 398 13.97 27.20 -37.19
N PRO A 399 14.93 28.12 -36.90
CA PRO A 399 16.33 27.78 -36.66
C PRO A 399 16.55 26.78 -35.51
N GLU A 400 15.72 26.84 -34.48
CA GLU A 400 15.78 25.98 -33.28
C GLU A 400 15.67 24.50 -33.60
N ILE A 401 14.99 24.13 -34.69
CA ILE A 401 14.84 22.71 -35.08
C ILE A 401 16.23 22.08 -35.36
N SER A 402 17.09 22.79 -36.06
CA SER A 402 18.45 22.30 -36.40
C SER A 402 19.32 22.16 -35.16
N GLU A 403 19.19 23.08 -34.21
CA GLU A 403 19.86 23.00 -32.92
C GLU A 403 19.37 21.82 -32.09
N TRP A 404 18.06 21.64 -31.99
CA TRP A 404 17.45 20.51 -31.26
C TRP A 404 17.85 19.15 -31.85
N ILE A 405 17.89 18.99 -33.15
CA ILE A 405 18.35 17.78 -33.82
C ILE A 405 19.81 17.47 -33.46
N LYS A 406 20.67 18.49 -33.48
CA LYS A 406 22.08 18.36 -33.08
C LYS A 406 22.20 17.89 -31.61
N ASP A 407 21.51 18.57 -30.71
CA ASP A 407 21.51 18.25 -29.27
C ASP A 407 21.01 16.81 -28.98
N LEU A 408 19.92 16.41 -29.62
CA LEU A 408 19.34 15.09 -29.46
C LEU A 408 20.26 13.98 -29.99
N ASN A 409 20.91 14.21 -31.14
CA ASN A 409 21.91 13.28 -31.69
C ASN A 409 23.16 13.17 -30.80
N GLN A 410 23.59 14.25 -30.18
CA GLN A 410 24.69 14.25 -29.22
C GLN A 410 24.30 13.51 -27.95
N SER A 411 23.11 13.77 -27.38
CA SER A 411 22.60 13.09 -26.21
C SER A 411 22.44 11.58 -26.43
N ALA A 412 22.05 11.14 -27.63
CA ALA A 412 21.91 9.74 -27.98
C ALA A 412 23.20 8.91 -27.84
N MET A 413 24.38 9.55 -27.85
CA MET A 413 25.66 8.86 -27.63
C MET A 413 25.89 8.48 -26.15
N PHE A 414 25.36 9.27 -25.21
CA PHE A 414 25.53 9.07 -23.77
C PHE A 414 24.32 8.47 -23.10
N GLY A 415 23.13 8.66 -23.68
CA GLY A 415 21.82 8.26 -23.21
C GLY A 415 20.80 9.37 -23.40
N VAL A 416 19.61 9.03 -23.88
CA VAL A 416 18.51 9.95 -24.13
C VAL A 416 17.25 9.46 -23.41
N PHE A 417 16.44 10.39 -22.96
CA PHE A 417 15.17 10.10 -22.30
C PHE A 417 13.97 10.57 -23.14
N ARG A 418 12.84 9.91 -23.02
CA ARG A 418 11.61 10.28 -23.75
C ARG A 418 11.23 11.75 -23.56
N ARG A 419 11.39 12.29 -22.34
CA ARG A 419 11.13 13.71 -22.06
C ARG A 419 11.92 14.66 -22.94
N ASP A 420 13.16 14.29 -23.35
CA ASP A 420 14.07 15.20 -24.05
C ASP A 420 13.58 15.56 -25.46
N TYR A 421 13.03 14.56 -26.16
CA TYR A 421 12.46 14.81 -27.50
C TYR A 421 10.96 15.14 -27.48
N LEU A 422 10.20 14.56 -26.53
CA LEU A 422 8.75 14.83 -26.43
C LEU A 422 8.46 16.29 -26.05
N SER A 423 9.26 16.88 -25.15
CA SER A 423 9.17 18.30 -24.82
C SER A 423 9.39 19.17 -26.05
N LYS A 424 10.47 18.91 -26.84
CA LYS A 424 10.77 19.63 -28.08
C LYS A 424 9.66 19.43 -29.13
N ALA A 425 9.12 18.22 -29.28
CA ALA A 425 8.02 17.92 -30.19
C ALA A 425 6.74 18.72 -29.86
N ARG A 426 6.39 18.83 -28.59
CA ARG A 426 5.22 19.62 -28.13
C ARG A 426 5.44 21.11 -28.34
N THR A 427 6.64 21.62 -28.06
CA THR A 427 7.02 23.02 -28.35
C THR A 427 6.91 23.31 -29.82
N LEU A 428 7.47 22.45 -30.71
CA LEU A 428 7.41 22.61 -32.16
C LEU A 428 5.95 22.63 -32.65
N LEU A 429 5.09 21.74 -32.16
CA LEU A 429 3.68 21.72 -32.53
C LEU A 429 2.99 23.06 -32.23
N GLY A 430 3.31 23.70 -31.10
CA GLY A 430 2.84 25.04 -30.76
C GLY A 430 3.37 26.12 -31.70
N MET A 431 4.66 26.07 -32.06
CA MET A 431 5.29 27.04 -32.99
C MET A 431 4.67 26.99 -34.38
N ILE A 432 4.28 25.81 -34.86
CA ILE A 432 3.68 25.62 -36.19
C ILE A 432 2.14 25.59 -36.17
N VAL A 433 1.49 26.10 -35.10
CA VAL A 433 0.03 26.00 -34.96
C VAL A 433 -0.74 26.63 -36.15
N HIS A 434 -0.23 27.70 -36.71
CA HIS A 434 -0.84 28.40 -37.84
C HIS A 434 -0.32 27.94 -39.23
N GLU A 435 0.72 27.10 -39.28
CA GLU A 435 1.26 26.58 -40.53
C GLU A 435 0.34 25.50 -41.12
N ASN A 436 0.15 25.55 -42.41
CA ASN A 436 -0.65 24.57 -43.16
C ASN A 436 0.27 23.57 -43.90
N ILE A 437 0.92 22.71 -43.12
CA ILE A 437 1.83 21.68 -43.61
C ILE A 437 1.37 20.29 -43.24
N PRO A 438 1.49 19.26 -44.13
CA PRO A 438 1.10 17.88 -43.84
C PRO A 438 1.81 17.28 -42.63
N GLU A 439 3.06 17.62 -42.42
CA GLU A 439 3.92 17.10 -41.33
C GLU A 439 3.44 17.48 -39.94
N LYS A 440 2.62 18.51 -39.80
CA LYS A 440 1.94 18.86 -38.54
C LYS A 440 1.04 17.73 -38.05
N ALA A 441 0.38 17.00 -38.98
CA ALA A 441 -0.39 15.83 -38.63
C ALA A 441 0.51 14.68 -38.13
N ASN A 442 1.64 14.44 -38.78
CA ASN A 442 2.62 13.43 -38.40
C ASN A 442 3.18 13.72 -37.00
N LEU A 443 3.55 14.97 -36.71
CA LEU A 443 4.03 15.38 -35.39
C LEU A 443 2.97 15.17 -34.28
N ARG A 444 1.71 15.55 -34.57
CA ARG A 444 0.58 15.35 -33.65
C ARG A 444 0.35 13.85 -33.38
N ASN A 445 0.35 13.02 -34.42
CA ASN A 445 0.16 11.58 -34.30
C ASN A 445 1.28 10.93 -33.47
N PHE A 446 2.54 11.34 -33.68
CA PHE A 446 3.68 10.89 -32.86
C PHE A 446 3.46 11.25 -31.39
N ILE A 447 3.14 12.52 -31.08
CA ILE A 447 2.90 12.97 -29.69
C ILE A 447 1.75 12.19 -29.06
N ASN A 448 0.63 12.01 -29.76
CA ASN A 448 -0.55 11.30 -29.24
C ASN A 448 -0.22 9.82 -28.96
N ARG A 449 0.50 9.16 -29.85
CA ARG A 449 0.92 7.78 -29.65
C ARG A 449 1.81 7.64 -28.40
N ILE A 450 2.85 8.46 -28.28
CA ILE A 450 3.74 8.41 -27.11
C ILE A 450 2.98 8.74 -25.81
N ASN A 451 2.02 9.67 -25.85
CA ASN A 451 1.18 9.98 -24.68
C ASN A 451 0.29 8.79 -24.29
N SER A 452 -0.31 8.09 -25.26
CA SER A 452 -1.09 6.87 -25.00
C SER A 452 -0.24 5.77 -24.40
N GLU A 453 0.94 5.52 -24.95
CA GLU A 453 1.89 4.54 -24.40
C GLU A 453 2.38 4.93 -23.00
N ASN A 454 2.58 6.24 -22.73
CA ASN A 454 2.94 6.72 -21.39
C ASN A 454 1.77 6.60 -20.40
N HIS A 455 0.52 6.76 -20.86
CA HIS A 455 -0.65 6.46 -20.04
C HIS A 455 -0.61 5.01 -19.56
N ASP A 456 -0.36 4.05 -20.45
CA ASP A 456 -0.30 2.62 -20.10
C ASP A 456 0.88 2.33 -19.16
N ARG A 457 2.05 2.94 -19.40
CA ARG A 457 3.25 2.78 -18.56
C ARG A 457 3.08 3.33 -17.15
N TYR A 458 2.41 4.50 -17.00
CA TYR A 458 2.51 5.29 -15.75
C TYR A 458 1.19 5.64 -15.08
N ASN A 459 0.03 5.53 -15.76
CA ASN A 459 -1.26 6.04 -15.25
C ASN A 459 -2.33 4.94 -15.02
N THR A 460 -2.03 3.69 -15.33
CA THR A 460 -2.92 2.53 -15.10
C THR A 460 -2.70 1.90 -13.72
N LYS A 461 -3.61 1.00 -13.31
CA LYS A 461 -3.46 0.17 -12.11
C LYS A 461 -3.53 0.92 -10.78
N LEU A 462 -4.13 2.11 -10.73
CA LEU A 462 -4.45 2.74 -9.45
C LEU A 462 -5.58 1.97 -8.75
N TYR A 463 -6.60 1.62 -9.49
CA TYR A 463 -7.71 0.77 -9.08
C TYR A 463 -7.68 -0.57 -9.82
N ASN A 464 -8.41 -1.55 -9.31
CA ASN A 464 -8.56 -2.85 -9.96
C ASN A 464 -9.40 -2.73 -11.23
N GLU A 465 -8.82 -3.06 -12.37
CA GLU A 465 -9.44 -3.00 -13.70
C GLU A 465 -9.94 -4.38 -14.16
N THR A 466 -9.72 -5.44 -13.37
CA THR A 466 -10.01 -6.83 -13.74
C THR A 466 -11.46 -7.23 -13.42
N SER A 467 -11.82 -8.48 -13.71
CA SER A 467 -13.15 -9.03 -13.38
C SER A 467 -13.42 -9.13 -11.88
N THR A 468 -12.38 -9.05 -11.04
CA THR A 468 -12.49 -9.09 -9.57
C THR A 468 -12.76 -7.74 -8.93
N SER A 469 -12.95 -6.68 -9.74
CA SER A 469 -13.26 -5.33 -9.25
C SER A 469 -14.67 -5.23 -8.68
N SER A 470 -14.82 -4.45 -7.61
CA SER A 470 -16.13 -4.11 -7.01
C SER A 470 -17.10 -3.45 -8.01
N LEU A 471 -16.54 -2.72 -8.99
CA LEU A 471 -17.33 -2.07 -10.05
C LEU A 471 -17.99 -3.07 -11.01
N LYS A 472 -17.62 -4.34 -10.96
CA LYS A 472 -18.20 -5.41 -11.77
C LYS A 472 -19.24 -6.25 -11.00
N VAL A 473 -19.42 -6.00 -9.71
CA VAL A 473 -20.42 -6.70 -8.88
C VAL A 473 -21.82 -6.19 -9.21
N ALA A 474 -22.69 -7.10 -9.64
CA ALA A 474 -24.05 -6.75 -10.03
C ALA A 474 -24.89 -6.27 -8.84
N GLU A 475 -25.71 -5.23 -9.05
CA GLU A 475 -26.70 -4.73 -8.09
C GLU A 475 -27.75 -5.83 -7.77
N VAL A 476 -28.08 -5.97 -6.51
CA VAL A 476 -29.25 -6.72 -6.04
C VAL A 476 -30.00 -5.84 -5.05
N LYS A 477 -31.23 -5.45 -5.37
CA LYS A 477 -32.01 -4.56 -4.51
C LYS A 477 -32.50 -5.28 -3.24
N PRO A 478 -32.59 -4.58 -2.10
CA PRO A 478 -33.28 -5.11 -0.93
C PRO A 478 -34.76 -5.31 -1.25
N THR A 479 -35.35 -6.42 -0.79
CA THR A 479 -36.76 -6.76 -1.00
C THR A 479 -37.53 -6.71 0.30
N TYR A 480 -38.79 -6.28 0.22
CA TYR A 480 -39.65 -6.13 1.39
C TYR A 480 -41.05 -6.65 1.06
N ASP A 481 -41.79 -7.12 2.08
CA ASP A 481 -43.16 -7.51 2.01
C ASP A 481 -44.01 -6.87 3.15
N SER A 482 -45.25 -7.24 3.27
CA SER A 482 -46.14 -6.74 4.32
C SER A 482 -45.73 -7.16 5.73
N ASN A 483 -44.87 -8.18 5.86
CA ASN A 483 -44.43 -8.75 7.12
C ASN A 483 -43.00 -8.28 7.50
N SER A 484 -42.36 -7.48 6.65
CA SER A 484 -41.05 -6.91 6.94
C SER A 484 -41.15 -6.01 8.19
N GLU A 485 -40.45 -6.42 9.26
CA GLU A 485 -40.50 -5.75 10.56
C GLU A 485 -39.68 -4.45 10.52
N GLU A 486 -40.11 -3.44 11.25
CA GLU A 486 -39.29 -2.28 11.59
C GLU A 486 -38.41 -2.58 12.80
N VAL A 487 -37.10 -2.58 12.59
CA VAL A 487 -36.10 -2.89 13.60
C VAL A 487 -35.17 -1.70 13.86
N ASP A 488 -34.44 -1.73 14.99
CA ASP A 488 -33.25 -0.85 15.12
C ASP A 488 -32.27 -1.20 13.99
N ALA A 489 -31.79 -0.22 13.25
CA ALA A 489 -30.99 -0.44 12.05
C ALA A 489 -29.69 -1.23 12.31
N ARG A 490 -29.16 -1.19 13.55
CA ARG A 490 -28.04 -2.06 13.97
C ARG A 490 -28.32 -3.55 13.76
N ILE A 491 -29.59 -3.97 13.85
CA ILE A 491 -30.02 -5.36 13.67
C ILE A 491 -29.81 -5.81 12.23
N ILE A 492 -30.03 -4.92 11.27
CA ILE A 492 -29.78 -5.18 9.84
C ILE A 492 -28.29 -5.49 9.63
N LEU A 493 -27.38 -4.69 10.21
CA LEU A 493 -25.94 -4.96 10.14
C LEU A 493 -25.59 -6.29 10.79
N ARG A 494 -26.05 -6.53 12.02
CA ARG A 494 -25.78 -7.75 12.77
C ARG A 494 -26.20 -8.99 11.99
N ASP A 495 -27.43 -9.00 11.49
CA ASP A 495 -27.98 -10.15 10.79
C ASP A 495 -27.29 -10.33 9.41
N ASN A 496 -26.97 -9.25 8.73
CA ASN A 496 -26.17 -9.29 7.49
C ASN A 496 -24.78 -9.90 7.73
N PHE A 497 -24.09 -9.51 8.79
CA PHE A 497 -22.79 -10.09 9.14
C PHE A 497 -22.92 -11.57 9.53
N HIS A 498 -23.98 -11.96 10.23
CA HIS A 498 -24.26 -13.36 10.51
C HIS A 498 -24.40 -14.19 9.22
N HIS A 499 -25.12 -13.69 8.21
CA HIS A 499 -25.25 -14.35 6.91
C HIS A 499 -23.92 -14.40 6.17
N MET A 500 -23.20 -13.31 6.11
CA MET A 500 -21.90 -13.18 5.45
C MET A 500 -20.88 -14.17 6.03
N PHE A 501 -20.75 -14.26 7.35
CA PHE A 501 -19.78 -15.13 8.02
C PHE A 501 -20.13 -16.62 7.90
N ASN A 502 -21.41 -16.96 7.76
CA ASN A 502 -21.83 -18.31 7.39
C ASN A 502 -21.45 -18.68 5.95
N ALA A 503 -21.57 -17.75 5.01
CA ALA A 503 -21.35 -17.97 3.59
C ALA A 503 -19.87 -17.92 3.19
N ILE A 504 -19.05 -17.13 3.92
CA ILE A 504 -17.65 -16.82 3.58
C ILE A 504 -16.74 -17.25 4.75
N PRO A 505 -16.18 -18.48 4.73
CA PRO A 505 -15.33 -18.99 5.82
C PRO A 505 -14.08 -18.14 6.08
N GLU A 506 -13.53 -17.47 5.07
CA GLU A 506 -12.37 -16.59 5.17
C GLU A 506 -12.70 -15.18 5.69
N ALA A 507 -13.97 -14.82 5.88
CA ALA A 507 -14.36 -13.53 6.45
C ALA A 507 -13.95 -13.43 7.93
N MET A 508 -13.36 -12.31 8.29
CA MET A 508 -12.90 -11.98 9.63
C MET A 508 -13.28 -10.55 9.99
N ILE A 509 -13.52 -10.27 11.25
CA ILE A 509 -13.69 -8.89 11.76
C ILE A 509 -12.94 -8.76 13.08
N PHE A 510 -12.22 -7.66 13.24
CA PHE A 510 -11.49 -7.35 14.47
C PHE A 510 -11.33 -5.85 14.65
N GLY A 511 -11.15 -5.45 15.89
CA GLY A 511 -11.00 -4.06 16.33
C GLY A 511 -11.21 -3.97 17.83
N GLU A 512 -11.18 -2.76 18.36
CA GLU A 512 -11.46 -2.51 19.75
C GLU A 512 -12.94 -2.79 20.06
N ASP A 513 -13.22 -3.58 21.10
CA ASP A 513 -14.58 -3.94 21.56
C ASP A 513 -15.45 -4.69 20.51
N VAL A 514 -14.86 -5.17 19.42
CA VAL A 514 -15.58 -5.87 18.33
C VAL A 514 -16.04 -7.25 18.74
N GLY A 515 -15.21 -7.98 19.50
CA GLY A 515 -15.43 -9.38 19.84
C GLY A 515 -16.52 -9.56 20.89
N LYS A 516 -16.16 -9.44 22.16
CA LYS A 516 -16.99 -9.83 23.31
C LYS A 516 -18.31 -9.08 23.41
N ILE A 517 -18.31 -7.77 23.18
CA ILE A 517 -19.53 -6.95 23.29
C ILE A 517 -20.22 -6.67 21.95
N GLY A 518 -19.62 -7.09 20.85
CA GLY A 518 -20.18 -6.88 19.50
C GLY A 518 -20.10 -5.46 18.97
N GLY A 519 -19.06 -4.70 19.36
CA GLY A 519 -18.85 -3.29 19.07
C GLY A 519 -19.69 -2.36 19.95
N VAL A 520 -19.21 -1.13 20.16
CA VAL A 520 -19.88 -0.13 21.03
C VAL A 520 -21.33 0.16 20.63
N ASN A 521 -21.68 -0.01 19.36
CA ASN A 521 -23.05 0.16 18.84
C ASN A 521 -23.77 -1.18 18.58
N GLN A 522 -23.19 -2.30 18.97
CA GLN A 522 -23.77 -3.66 18.87
C GLN A 522 -24.12 -4.10 17.43
N GLY A 523 -23.40 -3.58 16.43
CA GLY A 523 -23.60 -3.94 15.03
C GLY A 523 -23.09 -5.34 14.65
N VAL A 524 -22.31 -5.99 15.55
CA VAL A 524 -21.76 -7.35 15.39
C VAL A 524 -22.00 -8.21 16.62
N GLU A 525 -23.03 -7.87 17.42
CA GLU A 525 -23.41 -8.57 18.64
C GLU A 525 -23.63 -10.07 18.39
N GLY A 526 -23.04 -10.93 19.25
CA GLY A 526 -23.18 -12.39 19.18
C GLY A 526 -22.36 -13.10 18.09
N LEU A 527 -21.62 -12.37 17.24
CA LEU A 527 -20.79 -13.00 16.21
C LEU A 527 -19.63 -13.81 16.81
N GLN A 528 -18.96 -13.31 17.85
CA GLN A 528 -17.82 -14.02 18.47
C GLN A 528 -18.28 -15.35 19.08
N ASP A 529 -19.42 -15.38 19.78
CA ASP A 529 -20.00 -16.61 20.38
C ASP A 529 -20.25 -17.67 19.30
N LYS A 530 -20.65 -17.26 18.11
CA LYS A 530 -21.00 -18.17 17.02
C LYS A 530 -19.81 -18.61 16.17
N PHE A 531 -18.87 -17.70 15.85
CA PHE A 531 -17.80 -17.92 14.89
C PHE A 531 -16.40 -18.04 15.52
N GLY A 532 -16.29 -17.80 16.84
CA GLY A 532 -15.04 -17.91 17.59
C GLY A 532 -14.12 -16.70 17.48
N GLU A 533 -13.15 -16.62 18.41
CA GLU A 533 -12.18 -15.52 18.50
C GLU A 533 -11.22 -15.45 17.31
N SER A 534 -10.96 -16.56 16.64
CA SER A 534 -10.10 -16.57 15.46
C SER A 534 -10.69 -15.78 14.26
N ARG A 535 -12.00 -15.60 14.23
CA ARG A 535 -12.71 -14.86 13.16
C ARG A 535 -13.32 -13.54 13.62
N VAL A 536 -13.66 -13.41 14.91
CA VAL A 536 -14.27 -12.21 15.49
C VAL A 536 -13.51 -11.87 16.76
N ALA A 537 -12.62 -10.89 16.68
CA ALA A 537 -11.64 -10.66 17.74
C ALA A 537 -11.64 -9.22 18.27
N ASP A 538 -11.42 -9.12 19.59
CA ASP A 538 -10.98 -7.87 20.18
C ASP A 538 -9.49 -7.64 19.91
N THR A 539 -9.09 -6.37 19.80
CA THR A 539 -7.70 -5.96 19.72
C THR A 539 -7.34 -5.01 20.86
N GLY A 540 -6.04 -4.83 21.11
CA GLY A 540 -5.59 -3.69 21.90
C GLY A 540 -5.76 -2.39 21.12
N ILE A 541 -5.65 -1.25 21.81
CA ILE A 541 -5.64 0.09 21.21
C ILE A 541 -4.34 0.27 20.42
N ARG A 542 -4.42 0.16 19.11
CA ARG A 542 -3.28 0.17 18.19
C ARG A 542 -3.71 0.34 16.73
N GLU A 543 -4.32 1.46 16.43
CA GLU A 543 -5.06 1.70 15.18
C GLU A 543 -4.22 1.47 13.91
N ALA A 544 -2.94 1.89 13.90
CA ALA A 544 -2.08 1.67 12.73
C ALA A 544 -1.87 0.17 12.47
N THR A 545 -1.68 -0.62 13.52
CA THR A 545 -1.50 -2.08 13.37
C THR A 545 -2.82 -2.84 13.22
N ILE A 546 -3.96 -2.31 13.63
CA ILE A 546 -5.29 -2.86 13.26
C ILE A 546 -5.45 -2.80 11.73
N ILE A 547 -5.19 -1.66 11.12
CA ILE A 547 -5.21 -1.53 9.65
C ILE A 547 -4.17 -2.46 9.01
N GLY A 548 -2.93 -2.41 9.49
CA GLY A 548 -1.85 -3.24 8.94
C GLY A 548 -2.10 -4.74 9.10
N GLN A 549 -2.67 -5.18 10.22
CA GLN A 549 -3.12 -6.56 10.43
C GLN A 549 -4.10 -6.98 9.33
N GLY A 550 -5.06 -6.12 8.98
CA GLY A 550 -5.96 -6.34 7.85
C GLY A 550 -5.23 -6.47 6.51
N ILE A 551 -4.22 -5.62 6.26
CA ILE A 551 -3.39 -5.71 5.05
C ILE A 551 -2.71 -7.09 4.98
N GLY A 552 -2.02 -7.50 6.04
CA GLY A 552 -1.30 -8.77 6.06
C GLY A 552 -2.20 -9.98 5.89
N LEU A 553 -3.35 -10.02 6.56
CA LEU A 553 -4.35 -11.09 6.44
C LEU A 553 -4.91 -11.17 5.02
N SER A 554 -5.23 -10.04 4.39
CA SER A 554 -5.76 -9.99 3.02
C SER A 554 -4.75 -10.48 1.98
N LEU A 555 -3.46 -10.15 2.13
CA LEU A 555 -2.37 -10.66 1.28
C LEU A 555 -2.16 -12.18 1.41
N ARG A 556 -2.72 -12.79 2.45
CA ARG A 556 -2.72 -14.22 2.71
C ARG A 556 -4.06 -14.90 2.34
N GLY A 557 -4.91 -14.24 1.52
CA GLY A 557 -6.15 -14.81 0.98
C GLY A 557 -7.35 -14.85 1.94
N LEU A 558 -7.27 -14.17 3.07
CA LEU A 558 -8.38 -13.94 3.98
C LEU A 558 -9.16 -12.68 3.58
N LYS A 559 -10.39 -12.53 4.10
CA LYS A 559 -11.29 -11.38 3.84
C LYS A 559 -11.53 -10.60 5.13
N PRO A 560 -10.56 -9.77 5.56
CA PRO A 560 -10.65 -9.03 6.81
C PRO A 560 -11.54 -7.79 6.70
N ILE A 561 -12.28 -7.52 7.81
CA ILE A 561 -12.87 -6.24 8.13
C ILE A 561 -12.11 -5.70 9.35
N ALA A 562 -11.35 -4.63 9.15
CA ALA A 562 -10.64 -3.95 10.23
C ALA A 562 -11.49 -2.79 10.76
N GLU A 563 -11.89 -2.82 12.02
CA GLU A 563 -12.72 -1.78 12.61
C GLU A 563 -11.89 -0.71 13.30
N MET A 564 -12.10 0.54 12.88
CA MET A 564 -11.69 1.75 13.58
C MET A 564 -12.91 2.28 14.34
N GLN A 565 -12.80 2.41 15.66
CA GLN A 565 -13.94 2.65 16.52
C GLN A 565 -14.73 3.92 16.15
N TYR A 566 -14.03 5.01 15.80
CA TYR A 566 -14.62 6.27 15.32
C TYR A 566 -13.80 6.88 14.18
N LEU A 567 -14.49 7.63 13.31
CA LEU A 567 -13.86 8.29 12.15
C LEU A 567 -12.76 9.27 12.55
N ASP A 568 -12.87 9.96 13.69
CA ASP A 568 -11.82 10.84 14.21
C ASP A 568 -10.52 10.10 14.53
N TYR A 569 -10.59 8.81 14.89
CA TYR A 569 -9.41 8.00 15.24
C TYR A 569 -8.70 7.42 14.03
N VAL A 570 -9.29 7.50 12.85
CA VAL A 570 -8.68 7.07 11.58
C VAL A 570 -7.34 7.76 11.33
N ILE A 571 -7.11 8.94 11.92
CA ILE A 571 -5.84 9.68 11.80
C ILE A 571 -4.64 8.85 12.30
N TYR A 572 -4.80 8.00 13.32
CA TYR A 572 -3.74 7.11 13.81
C TYR A 572 -3.44 5.95 12.85
N GLY A 573 -4.41 5.51 12.06
CA GLY A 573 -4.27 4.52 11.01
C GLY A 573 -4.04 5.10 9.62
N PHE A 574 -3.94 6.42 9.48
CA PHE A 574 -3.90 7.10 8.19
C PHE A 574 -2.65 6.75 7.37
N GLN A 575 -1.49 6.65 8.02
CA GLN A 575 -0.24 6.33 7.34
C GLN A 575 -0.27 4.96 6.62
N PRO A 576 -0.63 3.82 7.25
CA PRO A 576 -0.75 2.56 6.52
C PRO A 576 -1.86 2.57 5.46
N MET A 577 -2.90 3.40 5.60
CA MET A 577 -3.90 3.56 4.54
C MET A 577 -3.33 4.24 3.31
N VAL A 578 -2.57 5.32 3.47
CA VAL A 578 -1.98 6.11 2.37
C VAL A 578 -0.80 5.39 1.73
N ASP A 579 0.19 5.01 2.55
CA ASP A 579 1.46 4.49 2.06
C ASP A 579 1.37 3.04 1.59
N ASP A 580 0.53 2.24 2.23
CA ASP A 580 0.42 0.82 1.89
C ASP A 580 -0.83 0.52 1.04
N ILE A 581 -2.04 0.62 1.60
CA ILE A 581 -3.26 0.16 0.91
C ILE A 581 -3.47 0.94 -0.40
N ALA A 582 -3.57 2.26 -0.32
CA ALA A 582 -3.93 3.11 -1.44
C ALA A 582 -2.92 3.04 -2.60
N SER A 583 -1.64 2.86 -2.30
CA SER A 583 -0.58 2.83 -3.30
C SER A 583 -0.23 1.42 -3.81
N LEU A 584 -0.60 0.34 -3.10
CA LEU A 584 -0.09 -1.01 -3.33
C LEU A 584 -0.33 -1.51 -4.76
N HIS A 585 -1.56 -1.41 -5.25
CA HIS A 585 -1.91 -1.89 -6.58
C HIS A 585 -1.18 -1.11 -7.67
N TYR A 586 -1.10 0.22 -7.52
CA TYR A 586 -0.36 1.09 -8.44
C TYR A 586 1.15 0.81 -8.41
N ARG A 587 1.78 0.83 -7.21
CA ARG A 587 3.24 0.71 -7.10
C ARG A 587 3.79 -0.66 -7.48
N THR A 588 2.94 -1.71 -7.46
CA THR A 588 3.28 -3.06 -7.93
C THR A 588 2.86 -3.33 -9.38
N HIS A 589 2.45 -2.30 -10.10
CA HIS A 589 1.93 -2.45 -11.46
C HIS A 589 0.84 -3.54 -11.55
N GLY A 590 -0.13 -3.53 -10.63
CA GLY A 590 -1.20 -4.52 -10.54
C GLY A 590 -0.77 -5.89 -9.99
N GLY A 591 0.43 -6.01 -9.41
CA GLY A 591 0.95 -7.29 -8.92
C GLY A 591 0.47 -7.72 -7.55
N GLN A 592 0.01 -6.79 -6.72
CA GLN A 592 -0.54 -7.05 -5.38
C GLN A 592 -1.80 -6.22 -5.15
N ILE A 593 -2.71 -6.74 -4.34
CA ILE A 593 -3.95 -6.07 -3.94
C ILE A 593 -4.36 -6.51 -2.54
N THR A 594 -5.06 -5.64 -1.80
CA THR A 594 -5.51 -5.90 -0.44
C THR A 594 -7.03 -5.89 -0.39
N PRO A 595 -7.74 -7.02 -0.49
CA PRO A 595 -9.19 -7.10 -0.27
C PRO A 595 -9.53 -6.89 1.21
N LEU A 596 -9.34 -5.66 1.68
CA LEU A 596 -9.56 -5.22 3.06
C LEU A 596 -10.70 -4.20 3.11
N ILE A 597 -11.66 -4.42 4.00
CA ILE A 597 -12.68 -3.43 4.33
C ILE A 597 -12.29 -2.76 5.64
N ILE A 598 -12.14 -1.44 5.62
CA ILE A 598 -12.03 -0.63 6.82
C ILE A 598 -13.43 -0.19 7.21
N ARG A 599 -13.88 -0.63 8.36
CA ARG A 599 -15.16 -0.25 8.94
C ARG A 599 -14.94 0.86 9.95
N THR A 600 -15.70 1.93 9.85
CA THR A 600 -15.71 2.98 10.86
C THR A 600 -17.09 3.63 10.95
N ARG A 601 -17.32 4.41 11.97
CA ARG A 601 -18.55 5.17 12.16
C ARG A 601 -18.22 6.64 12.34
N GLY A 602 -18.95 7.47 11.62
CA GLY A 602 -18.72 8.90 11.61
C GLY A 602 -20.00 9.68 11.38
N HIS A 603 -19.83 10.98 11.33
CA HIS A 603 -20.86 11.97 11.16
C HIS A 603 -21.82 12.06 12.37
N ARG A 604 -22.09 13.29 12.80
CA ARG A 604 -23.13 13.63 13.77
C ARG A 604 -23.06 12.94 15.14
N LEU A 605 -21.99 13.16 15.88
CA LEU A 605 -21.96 13.05 17.33
C LEU A 605 -21.44 14.36 17.92
N GLU A 606 -21.74 14.67 19.17
CA GLU A 606 -21.37 15.93 19.83
C GLU A 606 -19.93 15.92 20.34
N GLY A 607 -19.22 17.08 20.20
CA GLY A 607 -17.89 17.32 20.74
C GLY A 607 -16.73 17.00 19.79
N ILE A 608 -15.55 17.60 20.05
CA ILE A 608 -14.44 17.66 19.08
C ILE A 608 -13.71 16.34 18.79
N TRP A 609 -13.85 15.34 19.63
CA TRP A 609 -13.15 14.05 19.44
C TRP A 609 -13.98 12.94 18.79
N HIS A 610 -15.30 13.15 18.62
CA HIS A 610 -16.22 12.15 18.09
C HIS A 610 -17.17 12.68 17.00
N SER A 611 -16.96 13.91 16.57
CA SER A 611 -17.85 14.60 15.65
C SER A 611 -17.16 15.09 14.39
N GLY A 612 -15.89 14.73 14.20
CA GLY A 612 -15.13 15.10 13.03
C GLY A 612 -15.64 14.41 11.77
N SER A 613 -15.49 15.12 10.66
CA SER A 613 -15.79 14.60 9.33
C SER A 613 -14.57 14.92 8.43
N PRO A 614 -13.42 14.21 8.60
CA PRO A 614 -12.17 14.51 7.92
C PRO A 614 -12.17 14.01 6.46
N MET A 615 -13.26 14.22 5.73
CA MET A 615 -13.46 13.67 4.39
C MET A 615 -12.45 14.21 3.39
N GLY A 616 -12.11 15.50 3.47
CA GLY A 616 -11.09 16.09 2.60
C GLY A 616 -9.71 15.42 2.75
N MET A 617 -9.32 15.05 3.97
CA MET A 617 -8.09 14.28 4.22
C MET A 617 -8.15 12.88 3.56
N LEU A 618 -9.26 12.16 3.73
CA LEU A 618 -9.46 10.83 3.15
C LEU A 618 -9.47 10.90 1.62
N LEU A 619 -10.26 11.79 1.02
CA LEU A 619 -10.35 11.95 -0.43
C LEU A 619 -9.01 12.23 -1.10
N ASN A 620 -8.15 13.02 -0.48
CA ASN A 620 -6.85 13.37 -1.04
C ASN A 620 -5.76 12.34 -0.74
N GLY A 621 -5.77 11.72 0.45
CA GLY A 621 -4.72 10.80 0.89
C GLY A 621 -4.91 9.35 0.45
N THR A 622 -6.15 8.86 0.32
CA THR A 622 -6.42 7.44 0.11
C THR A 622 -6.82 7.08 -1.33
N ARG A 623 -6.32 7.81 -2.32
CA ARG A 623 -6.53 7.49 -3.74
C ARG A 623 -5.95 6.11 -4.07
N GLY A 624 -6.79 5.20 -4.58
CA GLY A 624 -6.51 3.77 -4.74
C GLY A 624 -7.35 2.89 -3.81
N MET A 625 -8.14 3.53 -2.89
CA MET A 625 -9.16 2.86 -2.09
C MET A 625 -10.54 3.43 -2.46
N TYR A 626 -11.58 2.62 -2.32
CA TYR A 626 -12.96 3.11 -2.44
C TYR A 626 -13.46 3.69 -1.11
N LEU A 627 -14.35 4.69 -1.21
CA LEU A 627 -14.91 5.39 -0.06
C LEU A 627 -16.44 5.39 -0.12
N CYS A 628 -17.07 4.53 0.69
CA CYS A 628 -18.50 4.35 0.78
C CYS A 628 -19.05 5.15 1.97
N VAL A 629 -20.09 5.93 1.72
CA VAL A 629 -20.72 6.85 2.69
C VAL A 629 -22.24 6.59 2.78
N PRO A 630 -22.64 5.39 3.25
CA PRO A 630 -24.06 5.02 3.29
C PRO A 630 -24.87 5.97 4.18
N ARG A 631 -26.08 6.33 3.73
CA ARG A 631 -27.02 7.16 4.50
C ARG A 631 -27.80 6.41 5.58
N ASP A 632 -27.84 5.08 5.49
CA ASP A 632 -28.54 4.18 6.40
C ASP A 632 -27.84 2.83 6.52
N MET A 633 -28.27 1.96 7.47
CA MET A 633 -27.60 0.68 7.71
C MET A 633 -27.95 -0.39 6.67
N THR A 634 -29.07 -0.26 5.98
CA THR A 634 -29.40 -1.13 4.84
C THR A 634 -28.38 -0.93 3.71
N ARG A 635 -28.04 0.32 3.37
CA ARG A 635 -27.00 0.60 2.36
C ARG A 635 -25.60 0.18 2.83
N ALA A 636 -25.29 0.39 4.11
CA ALA A 636 -24.03 -0.09 4.68
C ALA A 636 -23.90 -1.61 4.53
N ALA A 637 -24.94 -2.37 4.90
CA ALA A 637 -24.97 -3.84 4.72
C ALA A 637 -24.78 -4.23 3.25
N GLY A 638 -25.44 -3.53 2.31
CA GLY A 638 -25.30 -3.76 0.88
C GLY A 638 -23.88 -3.49 0.35
N PHE A 639 -23.19 -2.48 0.87
CA PHE A 639 -21.78 -2.23 0.54
C PHE A 639 -20.85 -3.33 1.04
N TYR A 640 -21.04 -3.81 2.27
CA TYR A 640 -20.28 -4.96 2.76
C TYR A 640 -20.47 -6.19 1.88
N ASN A 641 -21.69 -6.47 1.45
CA ASN A 641 -21.99 -7.59 0.55
C ASN A 641 -21.33 -7.43 -0.83
N THR A 642 -21.29 -6.22 -1.37
CA THR A 642 -20.60 -5.91 -2.65
C THR A 642 -19.10 -6.10 -2.53
N LEU A 643 -18.50 -5.51 -1.50
CA LEU A 643 -17.04 -5.50 -1.28
C LEU A 643 -16.50 -6.90 -0.98
N MET A 644 -17.25 -7.72 -0.23
CA MET A 644 -16.85 -9.11 0.05
C MET A 644 -16.79 -10.01 -1.19
N GLN A 645 -17.45 -9.63 -2.28
CA GLN A 645 -17.39 -10.35 -3.56
C GLN A 645 -16.25 -9.88 -4.47
N SER A 646 -15.48 -8.89 -4.05
CA SER A 646 -14.41 -8.27 -4.82
C SER A 646 -13.06 -8.38 -4.14
N ASN A 647 -12.01 -7.88 -4.80
CA ASN A 647 -10.66 -7.80 -4.24
C ASN A 647 -10.20 -6.37 -3.93
N ASP A 648 -11.07 -5.38 -4.07
CA ASP A 648 -10.69 -3.97 -3.85
C ASP A 648 -10.66 -3.59 -2.37
N PRO A 649 -9.71 -2.75 -1.96
CA PRO A 649 -9.74 -2.12 -0.65
C PRO A 649 -10.79 -1.01 -0.60
N ALA A 650 -11.52 -0.95 0.51
CA ALA A 650 -12.52 0.09 0.70
C ALA A 650 -12.66 0.51 2.17
N MET A 651 -13.14 1.73 2.38
CA MET A 651 -13.63 2.20 3.67
C MET A 651 -15.16 2.37 3.60
N VAL A 652 -15.85 1.87 4.61
CA VAL A 652 -17.29 2.07 4.83
C VAL A 652 -17.48 2.91 6.07
N ILE A 653 -18.05 4.11 5.92
CA ILE A 653 -18.28 5.07 7.01
C ILE A 653 -19.77 5.01 7.37
N GLU A 654 -20.10 4.25 8.40
CA GLU A 654 -21.47 4.10 8.90
C GLU A 654 -21.95 5.37 9.61
N CYS A 655 -23.23 5.71 9.45
CA CYS A 655 -23.86 6.85 10.16
C CYS A 655 -23.90 6.58 11.66
N LEU A 656 -23.13 7.31 12.47
CA LEU A 656 -23.06 7.09 13.92
C LEU A 656 -24.44 7.22 14.60
N ASN A 657 -25.26 8.18 14.20
CA ASN A 657 -26.61 8.36 14.71
C ASN A 657 -27.64 7.42 14.06
N GLY A 658 -27.26 6.57 13.11
CA GLY A 658 -28.13 5.67 12.36
C GLY A 658 -28.55 4.40 13.12
N TYR A 659 -27.73 3.90 14.04
CA TYR A 659 -27.88 2.56 14.63
C TYR A 659 -29.21 2.27 15.34
N ARG A 660 -29.82 3.30 15.92
CA ARG A 660 -31.11 3.19 16.66
C ARG A 660 -32.31 3.72 15.88
N ILE A 661 -32.10 4.22 14.68
CA ILE A 661 -33.18 4.63 13.80
C ILE A 661 -33.88 3.37 13.29
N LYS A 662 -35.20 3.47 13.11
CA LYS A 662 -35.99 2.34 12.62
C LYS A 662 -35.86 2.23 11.11
N GLU A 663 -35.52 1.04 10.66
CA GLU A 663 -35.49 0.66 9.24
C GLU A 663 -36.26 -0.66 9.07
N LYS A 664 -36.85 -0.86 7.89
CA LYS A 664 -37.47 -2.15 7.55
C LYS A 664 -36.39 -3.19 7.29
N LEU A 665 -36.50 -4.35 7.93
CA LEU A 665 -35.58 -5.48 7.73
C LEU A 665 -35.80 -6.07 6.33
N PRO A 666 -34.78 -6.11 5.45
CA PRO A 666 -34.91 -6.73 4.12
C PRO A 666 -35.13 -8.25 4.21
N ASN A 667 -36.01 -8.81 3.38
CA ASN A 667 -36.26 -10.25 3.32
C ASN A 667 -35.06 -11.05 2.78
N ASN A 668 -34.23 -10.43 1.92
CA ASN A 668 -33.03 -11.00 1.32
C ASN A 668 -31.76 -10.54 2.02
N ILE A 669 -31.76 -10.53 3.37
CA ILE A 669 -30.58 -10.18 4.18
C ILE A 669 -29.37 -11.05 3.81
N GLY A 670 -28.18 -10.45 3.64
CA GLY A 670 -26.94 -11.11 3.19
C GLY A 670 -26.80 -11.26 1.67
N GLU A 671 -27.86 -11.00 0.87
CA GLU A 671 -27.85 -11.18 -0.59
C GLU A 671 -27.89 -9.88 -1.37
N PHE A 672 -28.58 -8.84 -0.85
CA PHE A 672 -28.67 -7.55 -1.55
C PHE A 672 -27.32 -6.84 -1.58
N ARG A 673 -27.08 -6.09 -2.68
CA ARG A 673 -25.80 -5.46 -2.99
C ARG A 673 -26.01 -4.07 -3.55
N VAL A 674 -25.32 -3.10 -2.98
CA VAL A 674 -25.29 -1.70 -3.45
C VAL A 674 -24.09 -1.50 -4.37
N PRO A 675 -24.27 -1.05 -5.61
CA PRO A 675 -23.16 -0.79 -6.54
C PRO A 675 -22.35 0.43 -6.11
N LEU A 676 -21.03 0.41 -6.36
CA LEU A 676 -20.19 1.56 -6.15
C LEU A 676 -20.25 2.52 -7.35
N GLY A 677 -20.17 3.82 -7.06
CA GLY A 677 -20.18 4.86 -8.09
C GLY A 677 -21.52 5.12 -8.75
N LYS A 678 -22.60 4.68 -8.13
CA LYS A 678 -23.96 4.97 -8.54
C LYS A 678 -24.65 5.82 -7.47
N VAL A 679 -25.17 6.96 -7.87
CA VAL A 679 -25.97 7.83 -6.99
C VAL A 679 -27.43 7.39 -6.94
N GLU A 680 -28.19 7.89 -5.98
CA GLU A 680 -29.63 7.61 -5.87
C GLU A 680 -30.42 8.91 -5.74
N THR A 681 -31.32 9.17 -6.69
CA THR A 681 -32.36 10.23 -6.55
C THR A 681 -33.40 9.76 -5.55
N THR A 682 -33.35 10.32 -4.35
CA THR A 682 -34.23 9.93 -3.23
C THR A 682 -35.52 10.74 -3.16
N ARG A 683 -35.51 11.89 -3.83
CA ARG A 683 -36.70 12.75 -4.03
C ARG A 683 -36.60 13.42 -5.38
N GLU A 684 -37.65 13.33 -6.19
CA GLU A 684 -37.77 14.05 -7.43
C GLU A 684 -38.12 15.52 -7.18
N GLY A 685 -37.59 16.42 -8.02
CA GLY A 685 -37.84 17.86 -7.95
C GLY A 685 -37.52 18.57 -9.26
N ASN A 686 -37.93 19.86 -9.39
CA ASN A 686 -37.80 20.60 -10.64
C ASN A 686 -37.11 21.97 -10.48
N ASP A 687 -36.87 22.47 -9.27
CA ASP A 687 -36.40 23.84 -9.07
C ASP A 687 -34.92 23.94 -8.72
N ILE A 688 -34.39 22.96 -7.95
CA ILE A 688 -33.00 22.91 -7.51
C ILE A 688 -32.54 21.48 -7.23
N THR A 689 -31.32 21.14 -7.60
CA THR A 689 -30.66 19.89 -7.24
C THR A 689 -29.86 20.05 -5.94
N LEU A 690 -30.18 19.22 -4.93
CA LEU A 690 -29.50 19.14 -3.64
C LEU A 690 -28.69 17.84 -3.59
N VAL A 691 -27.39 17.94 -3.44
CA VAL A 691 -26.47 16.77 -3.39
C VAL A 691 -25.89 16.64 -2.01
N SER A 692 -25.98 15.45 -1.41
CA SER A 692 -25.43 15.16 -0.09
C SER A 692 -25.11 13.69 0.09
N TYR A 693 -24.62 13.27 1.28
CA TYR A 693 -24.29 11.90 1.61
C TYR A 693 -24.39 11.63 3.13
N GLY A 694 -24.33 10.36 3.50
CA GLY A 694 -24.26 9.93 4.90
C GLY A 694 -25.40 10.49 5.76
N SER A 695 -25.11 10.86 7.01
CA SER A 695 -26.11 11.38 7.94
C SER A 695 -26.73 12.71 7.48
N THR A 696 -26.00 13.50 6.71
CA THR A 696 -26.46 14.84 6.26
C THR A 696 -27.62 14.72 5.27
N TRP A 697 -27.69 13.63 4.50
CA TRP A 697 -28.81 13.37 3.59
C TRP A 697 -30.17 13.48 4.29
N ARG A 698 -30.32 12.98 5.52
CA ARG A 698 -31.59 13.03 6.26
C ARG A 698 -32.01 14.46 6.56
N ILE A 699 -31.05 15.32 6.92
CA ILE A 699 -31.30 16.74 7.22
C ILE A 699 -31.71 17.49 5.94
N VAL A 700 -31.11 17.11 4.79
CA VAL A 700 -31.49 17.63 3.49
C VAL A 700 -32.93 17.24 3.12
N MET A 701 -33.34 15.99 3.43
CA MET A 701 -34.72 15.56 3.19
C MET A 701 -35.72 16.38 4.05
N ASP A 702 -35.43 16.57 5.34
CA ASP A 702 -36.28 17.40 6.23
C ASP A 702 -36.40 18.85 5.74
N ALA A 703 -35.30 19.40 5.21
CA ALA A 703 -35.30 20.75 4.61
C ALA A 703 -36.12 20.79 3.30
N ALA A 704 -35.99 19.77 2.46
CA ALA A 704 -36.74 19.67 1.20
C ALA A 704 -38.26 19.61 1.43
N GLU A 705 -38.71 18.90 2.49
CA GLU A 705 -40.13 18.86 2.89
C GLU A 705 -40.64 20.25 3.32
N LYS A 706 -39.86 21.01 4.09
CA LYS A 706 -40.20 22.39 4.49
C LYS A 706 -40.22 23.34 3.29
N LEU A 707 -39.28 23.19 2.35
CA LEU A 707 -39.18 23.98 1.13
C LEU A 707 -40.41 23.78 0.19
N GLU A 708 -40.95 22.55 0.15
CA GLU A 708 -42.18 22.27 -0.64
C GLU A 708 -43.38 23.07 -0.13
N ILE A 709 -43.47 23.31 1.20
CA ILE A 709 -44.57 24.11 1.77
C ILE A 709 -44.57 25.55 1.23
N VAL A 710 -43.41 26.09 0.90
CA VAL A 710 -43.24 27.44 0.31
C VAL A 710 -43.16 27.40 -1.22
N GLY A 711 -43.45 26.27 -1.85
CA GLY A 711 -43.56 26.09 -3.30
C GLY A 711 -42.22 25.99 -4.02
N ILE A 712 -41.17 25.39 -3.35
CA ILE A 712 -39.88 25.07 -3.95
C ILE A 712 -39.76 23.54 -4.05
N SER A 713 -39.59 23.02 -5.27
CA SER A 713 -39.50 21.60 -5.58
C SER A 713 -38.03 21.15 -5.67
N CYS A 714 -37.52 20.57 -4.59
CA CYS A 714 -36.13 20.12 -4.50
C CYS A 714 -35.96 18.70 -5.01
N GLU A 715 -35.02 18.47 -5.91
CA GLU A 715 -34.47 17.15 -6.23
C GLU A 715 -33.34 16.81 -5.30
N VAL A 716 -33.44 15.67 -4.59
CA VAL A 716 -32.43 15.27 -3.59
C VAL A 716 -31.69 14.03 -4.06
N ILE A 717 -30.37 14.13 -4.16
CA ILE A 717 -29.48 13.06 -4.59
C ILE A 717 -28.54 12.67 -3.47
N ASP A 718 -28.54 11.38 -3.14
CA ASP A 718 -27.56 10.73 -2.28
C ASP A 718 -26.41 10.19 -3.13
N THR A 719 -25.17 10.62 -2.85
CA THR A 719 -23.99 10.16 -3.62
C THR A 719 -23.62 8.71 -3.35
N GLN A 720 -23.99 8.15 -2.19
CA GLN A 720 -23.69 6.79 -1.71
C GLN A 720 -22.20 6.46 -1.62
N THR A 721 -21.39 6.89 -2.59
CA THR A 721 -19.93 6.77 -2.60
C THR A 721 -19.30 8.10 -3.01
N LEU A 722 -18.14 8.43 -2.43
CA LEU A 722 -17.32 9.57 -2.85
C LEU A 722 -16.18 9.13 -3.77
N VAL A 723 -15.69 7.90 -3.60
CA VAL A 723 -14.73 7.25 -4.50
C VAL A 723 -15.21 5.82 -4.75
N PRO A 724 -15.58 5.47 -5.99
CA PRO A 724 -15.73 6.35 -7.16
C PRO A 724 -16.95 7.27 -7.01
N PHE A 725 -16.94 8.37 -7.76
CA PHE A 725 -18.03 9.36 -7.73
C PHE A 725 -18.85 9.26 -9.01
N ASP A 726 -20.16 9.11 -8.90
CA ASP A 726 -21.18 9.21 -9.96
C ASP A 726 -20.70 8.82 -11.38
N LEU A 727 -20.38 7.53 -11.56
CA LEU A 727 -19.83 7.01 -12.82
C LEU A 727 -20.79 7.08 -14.01
N THR A 728 -22.08 7.29 -13.75
CA THR A 728 -23.14 7.39 -14.76
C THR A 728 -23.54 8.82 -15.09
N ASN A 729 -22.96 9.81 -14.40
CA ASN A 729 -23.25 11.25 -14.54
C ASN A 729 -24.74 11.58 -14.27
N ASP A 730 -25.39 10.87 -13.36
CA ASP A 730 -26.82 11.07 -13.06
C ASP A 730 -27.09 12.44 -12.40
N ILE A 731 -26.10 13.00 -11.68
CA ILE A 731 -26.22 14.32 -11.05
C ILE A 731 -26.35 15.43 -12.12
N VAL A 732 -25.53 15.36 -13.19
CA VAL A 732 -25.64 16.37 -14.24
C VAL A 732 -26.99 16.30 -14.99
N GLU A 733 -27.60 15.11 -15.11
CA GLU A 733 -28.95 15.00 -15.68
C GLU A 733 -29.98 15.70 -14.79
N SER A 734 -29.86 15.63 -13.47
CA SER A 734 -30.68 16.44 -12.55
C SER A 734 -30.44 17.95 -12.75
N VAL A 735 -29.16 18.37 -12.83
CA VAL A 735 -28.83 19.80 -13.04
C VAL A 735 -29.38 20.33 -14.37
N LYS A 736 -29.42 19.54 -15.45
CA LYS A 736 -30.06 19.91 -16.72
C LYS A 736 -31.55 20.21 -16.55
N LYS A 737 -32.22 19.51 -15.65
CA LYS A 737 -33.62 19.70 -15.33
C LYS A 737 -33.87 20.92 -14.45
N THR A 738 -33.07 21.11 -13.41
CA THR A 738 -33.30 22.11 -12.36
C THR A 738 -32.54 23.42 -12.56
N ASN A 739 -31.44 23.41 -13.32
CA ASN A 739 -30.54 24.52 -13.62
C ASN A 739 -29.84 25.15 -12.38
N ARG A 740 -30.00 24.55 -11.19
CA ARG A 740 -29.45 25.02 -9.92
C ARG A 740 -28.85 23.89 -9.12
N LEU A 741 -27.71 24.15 -8.43
CA LEU A 741 -26.99 23.15 -7.68
C LEU A 741 -26.57 23.69 -6.31
N LEU A 742 -26.90 22.94 -5.25
CA LEU A 742 -26.37 23.11 -3.90
C LEU A 742 -25.80 21.80 -3.39
N VAL A 743 -24.52 21.81 -3.00
CA VAL A 743 -23.86 20.66 -2.35
C VAL A 743 -23.83 20.90 -0.84
N ILE A 744 -24.39 19.96 -0.07
CA ILE A 744 -24.51 20.07 1.39
C ILE A 744 -23.62 19.02 2.06
N ASP A 745 -22.76 19.46 3.00
CA ASP A 745 -21.75 18.63 3.62
C ASP A 745 -21.53 19.06 5.09
N GLU A 746 -21.28 18.11 5.96
CA GLU A 746 -20.91 18.41 7.36
C GLU A 746 -19.40 18.48 7.61
N ASP A 747 -18.55 18.31 6.57
CA ASP A 747 -17.11 18.58 6.64
C ASP A 747 -16.86 20.11 6.63
N VAL A 748 -15.65 20.50 6.97
CA VAL A 748 -15.23 21.92 6.92
C VAL A 748 -15.21 22.42 5.46
N PRO A 749 -15.29 23.75 5.25
CA PRO A 749 -15.19 24.31 3.90
C PRO A 749 -13.88 23.89 3.22
N GLY A 750 -13.96 23.46 1.96
CA GLY A 750 -12.83 22.91 1.21
C GLY A 750 -12.64 21.40 1.38
N GLY A 751 -13.51 20.73 2.14
CA GLY A 751 -13.54 19.28 2.30
C GLY A 751 -14.28 18.55 1.17
N ALA A 752 -15.17 17.62 1.52
CA ALA A 752 -15.89 16.82 0.52
C ALA A 752 -16.76 17.64 -0.41
N SER A 753 -17.38 18.73 0.07
CA SER A 753 -18.19 19.62 -0.77
C SER A 753 -17.42 20.23 -1.94
N ALA A 754 -16.15 20.62 -1.73
CA ALA A 754 -15.32 21.15 -2.80
C ALA A 754 -15.01 20.07 -3.86
N TYR A 755 -14.68 18.85 -3.41
CA TYR A 755 -14.47 17.71 -4.30
C TYR A 755 -15.72 17.38 -5.13
N ILE A 756 -16.88 17.29 -4.48
CA ILE A 756 -18.16 17.00 -5.14
C ILE A 756 -18.48 18.08 -6.17
N LEU A 757 -18.35 19.37 -5.80
CA LEU A 757 -18.61 20.49 -6.68
C LEU A 757 -17.71 20.46 -7.92
N GLN A 758 -16.39 20.22 -7.74
CA GLN A 758 -15.44 20.09 -8.85
C GLN A 758 -15.83 18.95 -9.79
N LYS A 759 -16.19 17.77 -9.26
CA LYS A 759 -16.64 16.63 -10.05
C LYS A 759 -17.85 16.97 -10.92
N ILE A 760 -18.85 17.62 -10.34
CA ILE A 760 -20.09 17.95 -11.06
C ILE A 760 -19.85 19.07 -12.08
N VAL A 761 -19.22 20.16 -11.65
CA VAL A 761 -19.11 21.39 -12.46
C VAL A 761 -18.08 21.26 -13.58
N GLU A 762 -16.87 20.70 -13.25
CA GLU A 762 -15.76 20.63 -14.19
C GLU A 762 -15.70 19.30 -14.94
N GLU A 763 -15.80 18.16 -14.23
CA GLU A 763 -15.59 16.85 -14.86
C GLU A 763 -16.83 16.31 -15.57
N GLN A 764 -18.04 16.65 -15.08
CA GLN A 764 -19.32 16.28 -15.72
C GLN A 764 -19.91 17.42 -16.57
N ASP A 765 -19.20 18.53 -16.75
CA ASP A 765 -19.61 19.70 -17.56
C ASP A 765 -20.93 20.35 -17.12
N ALA A 766 -21.33 20.23 -15.85
CA ALA A 766 -22.61 20.81 -15.37
C ALA A 766 -22.66 22.34 -15.49
N TYR A 767 -21.53 23.03 -15.55
CA TYR A 767 -21.41 24.46 -15.76
C TYR A 767 -22.27 24.95 -16.95
N ASN A 768 -22.35 24.17 -18.02
CA ASN A 768 -23.08 24.51 -19.23
C ASN A 768 -24.63 24.56 -19.05
N PHE A 769 -25.17 24.08 -17.94
CA PHE A 769 -26.60 23.94 -17.68
C PHE A 769 -27.08 24.78 -16.50
N LEU A 770 -26.18 25.49 -15.81
CA LEU A 770 -26.51 26.32 -14.66
C LEU A 770 -26.98 27.70 -15.09
N ASP A 771 -28.07 28.20 -14.47
CA ASP A 771 -28.57 29.57 -14.60
C ASP A 771 -28.30 30.45 -13.38
N SER A 772 -27.71 29.86 -12.33
CA SER A 772 -27.25 30.57 -11.13
C SER A 772 -25.88 30.00 -10.65
N GLU A 773 -25.23 30.72 -9.75
CA GLU A 773 -23.97 30.26 -9.14
C GLU A 773 -24.16 28.94 -8.39
N PRO A 774 -23.42 27.88 -8.72
CA PRO A 774 -23.44 26.65 -7.93
C PRO A 774 -22.80 26.91 -6.56
N GLN A 775 -23.45 26.45 -5.49
CA GLN A 775 -23.01 26.76 -4.14
C GLN A 775 -22.76 25.53 -3.28
N THR A 776 -22.01 25.72 -2.21
CA THR A 776 -21.79 24.73 -1.16
C THR A 776 -22.29 25.25 0.18
N LEU A 777 -22.88 24.37 0.98
CA LEU A 777 -23.21 24.62 2.38
C LEU A 777 -22.45 23.59 3.22
N ALA A 778 -21.33 24.02 3.83
CA ALA A 778 -20.45 23.21 4.66
C ALA A 778 -20.56 23.58 6.13
N ALA A 779 -20.00 22.75 7.01
CA ALA A 779 -19.82 23.12 8.42
C ALA A 779 -18.93 24.36 8.57
N LYS A 780 -18.89 24.96 9.77
CA LYS A 780 -17.93 26.02 10.09
C LYS A 780 -16.50 25.49 10.07
N ALA A 781 -15.53 26.37 9.83
CA ALA A 781 -14.11 26.02 9.68
C ALA A 781 -13.41 25.61 11.01
N HIS A 782 -14.13 24.97 11.91
CA HIS A 782 -13.63 24.42 13.17
C HIS A 782 -14.43 23.18 13.56
N ARG A 783 -13.87 22.34 14.43
CA ARG A 783 -14.60 21.19 14.98
C ARG A 783 -15.74 21.66 15.89
N PRO A 784 -16.89 20.94 15.90
CA PRO A 784 -18.02 21.30 16.75
C PRO A 784 -17.65 21.33 18.22
N PRO A 785 -18.04 22.37 18.98
CA PRO A 785 -17.91 22.34 20.43
C PRO A 785 -18.89 21.31 21.03
N TYR A 786 -18.63 20.92 22.28
CA TYR A 786 -19.49 19.96 22.97
C TYR A 786 -20.87 20.57 23.26
N GLY A 787 -21.89 19.74 23.06
CA GLY A 787 -23.29 20.06 23.36
C GLY A 787 -24.11 20.44 22.11
N LYS A 788 -25.44 20.34 22.26
CA LYS A 788 -26.40 20.48 21.13
C LYS A 788 -26.34 21.84 20.45
N ASP A 789 -26.20 22.92 21.21
CA ASP A 789 -26.17 24.29 20.69
C ASP A 789 -24.92 24.51 19.84
N GLY A 790 -23.77 23.93 20.27
CA GLY A 790 -22.51 24.00 19.53
C GLY A 790 -22.54 23.18 18.24
N ASP A 791 -23.11 21.99 18.26
CA ASP A 791 -23.30 21.15 17.08
C ASP A 791 -24.26 21.82 16.07
N TYR A 792 -25.41 22.31 16.55
CA TYR A 792 -26.39 23.02 15.75
C TYR A 792 -25.82 24.27 15.05
N PHE A 793 -25.03 25.06 15.77
CA PHE A 793 -24.36 26.25 15.21
C PHE A 793 -23.28 25.91 14.19
N THR A 794 -22.59 24.79 14.37
CA THR A 794 -21.40 24.46 13.58
C THR A 794 -21.72 23.72 12.31
N LYS A 795 -22.61 22.74 12.35
CA LYS A 795 -22.97 21.89 11.19
C LYS A 795 -24.25 22.39 10.52
N PRO A 796 -24.41 22.19 9.20
CA PRO A 796 -25.63 22.55 8.50
C PRO A 796 -26.87 21.95 9.18
N SER A 797 -27.80 22.80 9.59
CA SER A 797 -29.11 22.43 10.13
C SER A 797 -30.17 22.42 9.02
N THR A 798 -31.36 21.91 9.32
CA THR A 798 -32.52 21.99 8.43
C THR A 798 -32.83 23.44 8.07
N GLU A 799 -32.68 24.38 9.02
CA GLU A 799 -32.94 25.80 8.84
C GLU A 799 -31.89 26.45 7.95
N ASP A 800 -30.58 26.16 8.14
CA ASP A 800 -29.50 26.66 7.28
C ASP A 800 -29.70 26.24 5.80
N ILE A 801 -30.10 24.98 5.57
CA ILE A 801 -30.38 24.47 4.22
C ILE A 801 -31.58 25.16 3.63
N PHE A 802 -32.67 25.30 4.42
CA PHE A 802 -33.88 26.00 3.98
C PHE A 802 -33.59 27.44 3.56
N GLU A 803 -32.92 28.22 4.43
CA GLU A 803 -32.58 29.63 4.18
C GLU A 803 -31.68 29.75 2.96
N LYS A 804 -30.67 28.87 2.80
CA LYS A 804 -29.77 28.92 1.65
C LYS A 804 -30.44 28.64 0.34
N VAL A 805 -31.31 27.61 0.27
CA VAL A 805 -32.11 27.31 -0.93
C VAL A 805 -33.08 28.42 -1.23
N TYR A 806 -33.76 28.96 -0.21
CA TYR A 806 -34.70 30.06 -0.37
C TYR A 806 -34.04 31.33 -0.92
N GLU A 807 -32.81 31.67 -0.43
CA GLU A 807 -31.96 32.75 -0.95
C GLU A 807 -31.66 32.54 -2.45
N MET A 808 -31.20 31.37 -2.83
CA MET A 808 -30.88 31.02 -4.23
C MET A 808 -32.10 31.14 -5.13
N MET A 809 -33.26 30.73 -4.66
CA MET A 809 -34.53 30.88 -5.40
C MET A 809 -34.99 32.35 -5.48
N GLY A 810 -34.73 33.16 -4.44
CA GLY A 810 -34.98 34.59 -4.40
C GLY A 810 -34.17 35.40 -5.43
N GLU A 811 -32.93 34.98 -5.72
CA GLU A 811 -32.14 35.59 -6.81
C GLU A 811 -32.82 35.47 -8.17
N SER A 812 -33.45 34.34 -8.45
CA SER A 812 -34.13 34.08 -9.73
C SER A 812 -35.54 34.67 -9.81
N ASN A 813 -36.27 34.71 -8.69
CA ASN A 813 -37.63 35.25 -8.64
C ASN A 813 -37.92 35.96 -7.31
N PRO A 814 -37.41 37.19 -7.12
CA PRO A 814 -37.56 37.93 -5.86
C PRO A 814 -39.03 38.32 -5.55
N ALA A 815 -39.91 38.33 -6.57
CA ALA A 815 -41.31 38.60 -6.35
C ALA A 815 -42.03 37.40 -5.70
N LYS A 816 -41.66 36.19 -6.05
CA LYS A 816 -42.19 34.94 -5.45
C LYS A 816 -41.49 34.59 -4.13
N PHE A 817 -40.23 34.87 -4.03
CA PHE A 817 -39.38 34.53 -2.89
C PHE A 817 -38.70 35.81 -2.34
N PRO A 818 -39.43 36.68 -1.61
CA PRO A 818 -38.86 37.87 -1.00
C PRO A 818 -37.87 37.53 0.11
N SER A 819 -36.91 38.45 0.42
CA SER A 819 -35.95 38.23 1.48
C SER A 819 -36.63 37.82 2.79
N LEU A 820 -36.03 36.85 3.50
CA LEU A 820 -36.49 36.41 4.83
C LEU A 820 -36.14 37.43 5.93
N TYR A 821 -35.05 38.19 5.76
CA TYR A 821 -34.50 39.11 6.74
C TYR A 821 -34.32 40.53 6.14
#